data_0773a015e7712e4cbdaec45902c62406
#
_entry.id   0773a015e7712e4cbdaec45902c62406
#
_cell.length_a   1.000
_cell.length_b   1.000
_cell.length_c   1.000
_cell.angle_alpha   90.00
_cell.angle_beta   90.00
_cell.angle_gamma   90.00
#
_symmetry.space_group_name_H-M   'P 1'
#
loop_
_entity.id
_entity.type
_entity.pdbx_description
1 polymer ?
#
loop_
_entity_poly.entity_id
_entity_poly.type
_entity_poly.pdbx_seq_one_letter_code
_entity_poly.pdbx_strand_id
1 'polypeptide(L)'
;MKATIFLAISLIISVLVNAQERTITGKITDNAGQVIPGVSVSIKNVKTGVSADKNGIYSIKAKTNDILIFAFVGYVSSEIKIAKNDSINVVLQEDSKTLQEITVVGYATQKKRDLTGAVSTMQSGANAKVMIRGTNSAPQNYPAPRVAYDSEVSNTEEYKSEKEIGFKATDKDPQTTFSIDVDRAAYTNVRRFIMQNGQLPPKDAVRIEEMINYFDYNYAQPKGKDPINIETEISDSPWNKGLKILHIGLQAKTIPTDNLSASNLVFLIDVSGSMNEQNKLPLVKTAFKLLTDQLREQDHVSIVVYAGAAGLVLPSTSGKDKNKIKDALENLSAGGSTAGGAGIELAYKTAMDNFVKGGNNRVILATDGDFNVGVSSSEGLEKLVEAKRKSGIFLSVLGFGMGNYKDAKMETLSDKGNGNYAYIDNLLEAEKVFVKEFGGTLFTVAKDVKLQLEFNPKYVKAYRLIGYENRALANEDFKNDAKDAGEMGSGHTVTAIYEIIPAGVESTFLPDKLKYQQFSSTIVGVNSNEVCTVKIRYKQPDSDKSVQMEELVKDIHTPLEKTSENFRFSVAVAEFGLLLRGSDFKGAANYEQVIDLAKSSIGKDSEGYRAEFLKLVKTAKLLDKTSERLVVKGEK
;
A
#
# COMPACT_ATOMS: atom_id res chain seq x y z
N MET A 1 -2.89 68.49 32.45
CA MET A 1 -3.42 67.50 31.49
C MET A 1 -2.41 67.00 30.46
N LYS A 2 -1.48 67.77 29.91
CA LYS A 2 -0.50 67.28 28.93
C LYS A 2 0.60 66.36 29.50
N ALA A 3 1.01 66.52 30.75
CA ALA A 3 2.03 65.68 31.38
C ALA A 3 1.50 64.29 31.81
N THR A 4 0.24 64.17 32.18
CA THR A 4 -0.41 62.91 32.56
C THR A 4 -0.67 61.99 31.38
N ILE A 5 -0.90 62.55 30.18
CA ILE A 5 -1.08 61.81 28.94
C ILE A 5 0.26 61.21 28.46
N PHE A 6 1.38 61.93 28.61
CA PHE A 6 2.71 61.40 28.25
C PHE A 6 3.17 60.25 29.16
N LEU A 7 2.80 60.27 30.45
CA LEU A 7 3.13 59.20 31.37
C LEU A 7 2.31 57.92 31.10
N ALA A 8 1.03 58.09 30.69
CA ALA A 8 0.16 56.96 30.33
C ALA A 8 0.59 56.30 28.99
N ILE A 9 1.03 57.07 28.01
CA ILE A 9 1.55 56.58 26.72
C ILE A 9 2.91 55.88 26.92
N SER A 10 3.78 56.38 27.79
CA SER A 10 5.05 55.70 28.14
C SER A 10 4.86 54.39 28.88
N LEU A 11 3.78 54.24 29.68
CA LEU A 11 3.46 52.99 30.40
C LEU A 11 2.82 51.92 29.48
N ILE A 12 2.13 52.34 28.43
CA ILE A 12 1.52 51.42 27.43
C ILE A 12 2.59 50.87 26.45
N ILE A 13 3.64 51.62 26.16
CA ILE A 13 4.75 51.19 25.29
C ILE A 13 5.66 50.19 25.97
N SER A 14 5.74 50.15 27.30
CA SER A 14 6.55 49.18 28.06
C SER A 14 5.93 47.78 28.21
N VAL A 15 4.68 47.53 27.75
CA VAL A 15 4.01 46.22 27.84
C VAL A 15 4.09 45.40 26.53
N LEU A 16 4.64 45.96 25.48
CA LEU A 16 4.86 45.27 24.20
C LEU A 16 6.32 44.84 24.01
N VAL A 17 6.93 44.23 25.04
CA VAL A 17 8.13 43.41 24.80
C VAL A 17 7.68 42.08 24.26
N ASN A 18 7.41 42.06 22.96
CA ASN A 18 7.35 40.80 22.23
C ASN A 18 8.69 40.09 22.40
N ALA A 19 8.68 38.95 23.10
CA ALA A 19 9.87 38.10 23.19
C ALA A 19 10.29 37.72 21.75
N GLN A 20 11.37 38.33 21.28
CA GLN A 20 11.89 38.14 19.93
C GLN A 20 12.30 36.68 19.76
N GLU A 21 11.77 36.01 18.72
CA GLU A 21 12.21 34.66 18.36
C GLU A 21 13.67 34.70 17.91
N ARG A 22 14.46 33.78 18.42
CA ARG A 22 15.87 33.62 18.07
C ARG A 22 16.15 32.17 17.71
N THR A 23 17.21 31.94 16.96
CA THR A 23 17.61 30.60 16.55
C THR A 23 18.47 29.95 17.63
N ILE A 24 17.98 28.86 18.21
CA ILE A 24 18.71 28.05 19.19
C ILE A 24 19.33 26.86 18.43
N THR A 25 20.62 26.66 18.63
CA THR A 25 21.38 25.57 18.01
C THR A 25 22.09 24.75 19.09
N GLY A 26 22.48 23.54 18.77
CA GLY A 26 23.28 22.71 19.68
C GLY A 26 23.56 21.33 19.12
N LYS A 27 24.38 20.58 19.86
CA LYS A 27 24.76 19.21 19.50
C LYS A 27 24.18 18.25 20.53
N ILE A 28 23.67 17.12 20.04
CA ILE A 28 23.08 16.08 20.87
C ILE A 28 23.99 14.84 20.82
N THR A 29 24.36 14.35 22.00
CA THR A 29 25.21 13.17 22.15
C THR A 29 24.64 12.21 23.21
N ASP A 30 25.12 10.99 23.23
CA ASP A 30 24.92 10.04 24.32
C ASP A 30 25.95 10.23 25.44
N ASN A 31 25.87 9.38 26.46
CA ASN A 31 26.81 9.39 27.61
C ASN A 31 28.26 9.00 27.22
N ALA A 32 28.45 8.34 26.08
CA ALA A 32 29.76 7.98 25.54
C ALA A 32 30.33 9.08 24.63
N GLY A 33 29.60 10.20 24.43
CA GLY A 33 29.99 11.31 23.57
C GLY A 33 29.74 11.07 22.10
N GLN A 34 29.06 9.95 21.72
CA GLN A 34 28.66 9.70 20.33
C GLN A 34 27.49 10.59 19.97
N VAL A 35 27.49 11.10 18.74
CA VAL A 35 26.39 11.93 18.23
C VAL A 35 25.14 11.09 18.00
N ILE A 36 23.97 11.63 18.36
CA ILE A 36 22.69 10.99 18.14
C ILE A 36 21.95 11.73 17.01
N PRO A 37 22.02 11.26 15.75
CA PRO A 37 21.28 11.87 14.66
C PRO A 37 19.78 11.57 14.76
N GLY A 38 18.95 12.48 14.25
CA GLY A 38 17.51 12.28 14.17
C GLY A 38 16.74 12.52 15.49
N VAL A 39 17.39 12.98 16.55
CA VAL A 39 16.70 13.37 17.81
C VAL A 39 15.64 14.43 17.51
N SER A 40 14.42 14.19 17.95
CA SER A 40 13.33 15.16 17.86
C SER A 40 13.53 16.26 18.91
N VAL A 41 13.51 17.51 18.46
CA VAL A 41 13.60 18.70 19.31
C VAL A 41 12.35 19.53 19.10
N SER A 42 11.49 19.65 20.10
CA SER A 42 10.24 20.40 20.04
C SER A 42 10.10 21.41 21.17
N ILE A 43 9.25 22.42 20.99
CA ILE A 43 8.93 23.40 22.03
C ILE A 43 7.70 22.90 22.79
N LYS A 44 7.78 22.83 24.11
CA LYS A 44 6.69 22.39 24.98
C LYS A 44 5.43 23.23 24.75
N ASN A 45 4.29 22.58 24.51
CA ASN A 45 2.98 23.18 24.22
C ASN A 45 2.89 23.93 22.88
N VAL A 46 3.86 23.76 21.97
CA VAL A 46 3.83 24.33 20.61
C VAL A 46 3.99 23.18 19.61
N LYS A 47 3.27 23.22 18.49
CA LYS A 47 3.33 22.17 17.45
C LYS A 47 4.58 22.25 16.54
N THR A 48 5.57 23.06 16.90
CA THR A 48 6.78 23.26 16.09
C THR A 48 7.92 22.44 16.66
N GLY A 49 8.58 21.64 15.80
CA GLY A 49 9.75 20.83 16.13
C GLY A 49 10.69 20.68 14.94
N VAL A 50 11.92 20.25 15.21
CA VAL A 50 12.97 19.94 14.23
C VAL A 50 13.64 18.62 14.60
N SER A 51 14.35 17.99 13.65
CA SER A 51 15.22 16.84 13.94
C SER A 51 16.69 17.24 13.88
N ALA A 52 17.51 16.63 14.73
CA ALA A 52 18.95 16.75 14.65
C ALA A 52 19.48 16.12 13.34
N ASP A 53 20.48 16.75 12.75
CA ASP A 53 21.13 16.27 11.52
C ASP A 53 22.03 15.04 11.76
N LYS A 54 22.70 14.55 10.72
CA LYS A 54 23.62 13.40 10.79
C LYS A 54 24.81 13.59 11.74
N ASN A 55 25.13 14.82 12.10
CA ASN A 55 26.17 15.17 13.05
C ASN A 55 25.61 15.42 14.48
N GLY A 56 24.32 15.13 14.69
CA GLY A 56 23.61 15.40 15.93
C GLY A 56 23.35 16.88 16.20
N ILE A 57 23.43 17.76 15.17
CA ILE A 57 23.24 19.21 15.31
C ILE A 57 21.77 19.54 15.02
N TYR A 58 21.15 20.35 15.88
CA TYR A 58 19.82 20.88 15.68
C TYR A 58 19.80 22.41 15.60
N SER A 59 18.77 22.96 14.96
CA SER A 59 18.53 24.40 14.85
C SER A 59 17.01 24.66 14.89
N ILE A 60 16.54 25.36 15.92
CA ILE A 60 15.12 25.65 16.13
C ILE A 60 14.90 27.12 16.49
N LYS A 61 13.82 27.73 15.96
CA LYS A 61 13.40 29.08 16.36
C LYS A 61 12.54 28.99 17.61
N ALA A 62 12.92 29.71 18.66
CA ALA A 62 12.23 29.70 19.94
C ALA A 62 12.42 31.01 20.70
N LYS A 63 11.62 31.23 21.74
CA LYS A 63 11.64 32.41 22.60
C LYS A 63 12.38 32.13 23.89
N THR A 64 12.89 33.17 24.52
CA THR A 64 13.45 33.06 25.89
C THR A 64 12.36 32.59 26.84
N ASN A 65 12.70 31.65 27.72
CA ASN A 65 11.84 30.91 28.65
C ASN A 65 11.00 29.76 28.03
N ASP A 66 11.01 29.54 26.72
CA ASP A 66 10.46 28.30 26.15
C ASP A 66 11.22 27.09 26.71
N ILE A 67 10.55 25.93 26.72
CA ILE A 67 11.14 24.66 27.13
C ILE A 67 11.28 23.80 25.88
N LEU A 68 12.52 23.44 25.56
CA LEU A 68 12.81 22.44 24.52
C LEU A 68 12.68 21.04 25.09
N ILE A 69 12.02 20.16 24.36
CA ILE A 69 11.91 18.73 24.65
C ILE A 69 12.75 17.99 23.63
N PHE A 70 13.71 17.21 24.10
CA PHE A 70 14.57 16.33 23.31
C PHE A 70 14.09 14.89 23.52
N ALA A 71 13.60 14.23 22.47
CA ALA A 71 13.10 12.88 22.53
C ALA A 71 13.69 12.02 21.43
N PHE A 72 14.13 10.81 21.79
CA PHE A 72 14.62 9.81 20.85
C PHE A 72 14.33 8.41 21.38
N VAL A 73 14.01 7.48 20.48
CA VAL A 73 13.67 6.10 20.86
C VAL A 73 14.89 5.43 21.48
N GLY A 74 14.71 4.82 22.67
CA GLY A 74 15.80 4.21 23.44
C GLY A 74 16.55 5.16 24.38
N TYR A 75 16.10 6.43 24.48
CA TYR A 75 16.69 7.43 25.37
C TYR A 75 15.62 8.10 26.24
N VAL A 76 16.01 8.48 27.46
CA VAL A 76 15.16 9.25 28.38
C VAL A 76 14.97 10.65 27.81
N SER A 77 13.71 11.09 27.66
CA SER A 77 13.40 12.43 27.18
C SER A 77 13.94 13.51 28.13
N SER A 78 14.59 14.54 27.59
CA SER A 78 15.18 15.66 28.35
C SER A 78 14.41 16.95 28.05
N GLU A 79 14.09 17.71 29.10
CA GLU A 79 13.45 19.03 29.00
C GLU A 79 14.45 20.11 29.45
N ILE A 80 14.70 21.10 28.57
CA ILE A 80 15.65 22.19 28.87
C ILE A 80 14.98 23.54 28.62
N LYS A 81 14.97 24.40 29.64
CA LYS A 81 14.47 25.76 29.55
C LYS A 81 15.48 26.66 28.86
N ILE A 82 15.06 27.41 27.85
CA ILE A 82 15.89 28.34 27.10
C ILE A 82 16.22 29.58 27.99
N ALA A 83 17.48 29.73 28.33
CA ALA A 83 18.01 30.90 29.03
C ALA A 83 18.52 31.95 28.01
N LYS A 84 19.62 32.66 28.33
CA LYS A 84 20.21 33.71 27.45
C LYS A 84 21.06 33.15 26.30
N ASN A 85 21.50 31.88 26.39
CA ASN A 85 22.39 31.26 25.41
C ASN A 85 21.65 30.77 24.18
N ASP A 86 22.23 30.98 23.01
CA ASP A 86 21.70 30.51 21.71
C ASP A 86 22.25 29.12 21.31
N SER A 87 23.25 28.61 22.08
CA SER A 87 23.79 27.27 21.89
C SER A 87 23.53 26.41 23.12
N ILE A 88 22.82 25.29 22.93
CA ILE A 88 22.44 24.35 23.99
C ILE A 88 22.82 22.93 23.54
N ASN A 89 23.92 22.41 24.09
CA ASN A 89 24.31 21.02 23.87
C ASN A 89 23.60 20.12 24.88
N VAL A 90 23.18 18.94 24.41
CA VAL A 90 22.36 18.01 25.19
C VAL A 90 23.00 16.63 25.17
N VAL A 91 23.08 16.02 26.36
CA VAL A 91 23.46 14.62 26.51
C VAL A 91 22.20 13.84 26.87
N LEU A 92 21.77 12.93 26.02
CA LEU A 92 20.67 12.03 26.29
C LEU A 92 21.19 10.78 26.98
N GLN A 93 20.49 10.36 28.04
CA GLN A 93 20.77 9.13 28.74
C GLN A 93 20.03 7.97 28.07
N GLU A 94 20.70 6.85 27.83
CA GLU A 94 20.05 5.62 27.41
C GLU A 94 19.05 5.18 28.49
N ASP A 95 17.86 4.79 28.08
CA ASP A 95 16.86 4.27 28.99
C ASP A 95 17.20 2.82 29.36
N SER A 96 18.05 2.67 30.40
CA SER A 96 18.46 1.36 30.90
C SER A 96 17.36 0.62 31.67
N LYS A 97 16.17 1.21 31.81
CA LYS A 97 14.96 0.53 32.29
C LYS A 97 14.26 -0.13 31.09
N THR A 98 14.96 -1.07 30.53
CA THR A 98 14.46 -1.98 29.51
C THR A 98 13.19 -2.68 29.99
N LEU A 99 12.16 -2.66 29.15
CA LEU A 99 11.04 -3.61 29.14
C LEU A 99 9.98 -3.50 30.24
N GLN A 100 9.61 -2.29 30.64
CA GLN A 100 8.25 -2.04 31.14
C GLN A 100 7.77 -0.67 30.66
N GLU A 101 6.83 -0.72 29.72
CA GLU A 101 5.87 0.33 29.37
C GLU A 101 6.36 1.81 29.40
N ILE A 102 6.87 2.31 28.25
CA ILE A 102 6.92 3.77 28.06
C ILE A 102 5.51 4.22 27.66
N THR A 103 4.69 4.53 28.65
CA THR A 103 3.46 5.28 28.46
C THR A 103 3.84 6.73 28.22
N VAL A 104 3.77 7.21 26.98
CA VAL A 104 3.82 8.64 26.69
C VAL A 104 2.51 9.25 27.16
N VAL A 105 2.52 9.82 28.36
CA VAL A 105 1.36 10.48 28.97
C VAL A 105 1.13 11.80 28.25
N GLY A 106 0.08 11.87 27.45
CA GLY A 106 -0.50 13.13 26.99
C GLY A 106 -0.98 13.93 28.21
N TYR A 107 -0.51 15.18 28.37
CA TYR A 107 -0.84 16.04 29.48
C TYR A 107 -2.32 16.41 29.55
N ALA A 108 -3.03 15.82 30.51
CA ALA A 108 -4.15 16.46 31.16
C ALA A 108 -3.88 16.45 32.66
N THR A 109 -3.70 17.65 33.25
CA THR A 109 -3.46 17.83 34.68
C THR A 109 -4.70 17.43 35.47
N GLN A 110 -4.63 16.31 36.21
CA GLN A 110 -5.51 16.05 37.36
C GLN A 110 -4.67 15.79 38.61
N LYS A 111 -5.00 16.53 39.66
CA LYS A 111 -4.37 16.43 40.99
C LYS A 111 -4.59 15.06 41.61
N LYS A 112 -3.51 14.39 42.02
CA LYS A 112 -3.55 13.20 42.87
C LYS A 112 -4.22 13.52 44.20
N ARG A 113 -5.24 12.75 44.55
CA ARG A 113 -5.65 12.51 45.92
C ARG A 113 -5.22 11.09 46.29
N ASP A 114 -4.55 10.97 47.43
CA ASP A 114 -4.06 9.72 47.98
C ASP A 114 -5.21 8.74 48.23
N LEU A 115 -5.07 7.54 47.71
CA LEU A 115 -5.88 6.38 48.08
C LEU A 115 -4.92 5.24 48.40
N THR A 116 -4.69 5.07 49.69
CA THR A 116 -4.16 3.84 50.30
C THR A 116 -5.28 2.82 50.37
N GLY A 117 -5.18 1.71 49.65
CA GLY A 117 -6.13 0.60 49.69
C GLY A 117 -5.55 -0.65 49.06
N ALA A 118 -5.43 -1.70 49.83
CA ALA A 118 -4.78 -2.95 49.51
C ALA A 118 -5.40 -3.67 48.27
N VAL A 119 -4.51 -4.18 47.43
CA VAL A 119 -4.84 -5.08 46.30
C VAL A 119 -4.99 -6.49 46.84
N SER A 120 -6.19 -7.08 46.69
CA SER A 120 -6.39 -8.53 46.83
C SER A 120 -6.69 -9.12 45.44
N THR A 121 -5.88 -10.10 45.05
CA THR A 121 -6.09 -10.92 43.86
C THR A 121 -7.34 -11.80 44.01
N MET A 122 -8.30 -11.72 43.08
CA MET A 122 -9.42 -12.64 43.00
C MET A 122 -9.20 -13.66 41.89
N GLN A 123 -9.17 -14.91 42.32
CA GLN A 123 -9.23 -16.11 41.47
C GLN A 123 -10.70 -16.37 41.09
N SER A 124 -10.95 -16.74 39.84
CA SER A 124 -12.27 -17.02 39.29
C SER A 124 -12.91 -18.25 39.95
N GLY A 125 -14.11 -18.07 40.47
CA GLY A 125 -14.97 -19.16 40.92
C GLY A 125 -16.34 -18.63 41.35
N ALA A 126 -17.38 -19.32 40.94
CA ALA A 126 -18.79 -18.97 40.96
C ALA A 126 -19.33 -18.40 42.30
N ASN A 127 -20.27 -17.45 42.14
CA ASN A 127 -21.31 -17.05 43.08
C ASN A 127 -20.90 -16.74 44.55
N ALA A 128 -20.56 -15.49 44.81
CA ALA A 128 -20.59 -14.96 46.19
C ALA A 128 -21.41 -13.66 46.26
N LYS A 129 -22.54 -13.71 46.97
CA LYS A 129 -23.29 -12.53 47.41
C LYS A 129 -22.45 -11.78 48.46
N VAL A 130 -22.09 -10.56 48.17
CA VAL A 130 -21.47 -9.65 49.16
C VAL A 130 -22.60 -9.02 49.98
N MET A 131 -22.69 -9.33 51.27
CA MET A 131 -23.50 -8.62 52.22
C MET A 131 -22.70 -7.47 52.86
N ILE A 132 -23.08 -6.25 52.57
CA ILE A 132 -22.61 -5.06 53.31
C ILE A 132 -23.56 -4.82 54.51
N ARG A 133 -23.02 -4.93 55.69
CA ARG A 133 -23.78 -4.72 56.96
C ARG A 133 -23.75 -3.24 57.33
N GLY A 134 -24.96 -2.62 57.28
CA GLY A 134 -25.23 -1.34 57.98
C GLY A 134 -25.74 -0.22 57.05
N THR A 135 -26.99 -0.26 56.69
CA THR A 135 -27.94 0.87 56.64
C THR A 135 -29.34 0.33 56.30
N ASN A 136 -30.29 0.57 57.19
CA ASN A 136 -31.70 0.34 56.95
C ASN A 136 -32.23 1.40 55.99
N SER A 137 -32.49 1.02 54.75
CA SER A 137 -33.42 1.68 53.83
C SER A 137 -33.84 0.70 52.75
N ALA A 138 -35.13 0.65 52.49
CA ALA A 138 -35.79 -0.26 51.56
C ALA A 138 -35.20 -0.13 50.12
N PRO A 139 -35.14 -1.22 49.34
CA PRO A 139 -34.65 -1.16 47.98
C PRO A 139 -35.68 -0.51 47.07
N GLN A 140 -35.40 0.69 46.59
CA GLN A 140 -36.04 1.20 45.38
C GLN A 140 -35.36 0.56 44.18
N ASN A 141 -36.15 -0.19 43.41
CA ASN A 141 -35.77 -0.74 42.12
C ASN A 141 -35.61 0.40 41.10
N TYR A 142 -34.40 0.93 40.97
CA TYR A 142 -34.03 1.66 39.77
C TYR A 142 -33.41 0.65 38.80
N PRO A 143 -33.89 0.54 37.53
CA PRO A 143 -33.18 -0.21 36.54
C PRO A 143 -31.81 0.46 36.35
N ALA A 144 -30.73 -0.28 36.58
CA ALA A 144 -29.37 0.18 36.25
C ALA A 144 -29.35 0.57 34.76
N PRO A 145 -28.81 1.76 34.42
CA PRO A 145 -28.59 2.06 33.01
C PRO A 145 -27.66 0.96 32.45
N ARG A 146 -28.19 0.18 31.53
CA ARG A 146 -27.33 -0.65 30.66
C ARG A 146 -26.53 0.34 29.85
N VAL A 147 -25.31 0.62 30.29
CA VAL A 147 -24.29 1.15 29.42
C VAL A 147 -24.00 0.01 28.45
N ALA A 148 -24.69 0.01 27.32
CA ALA A 148 -24.25 -0.71 26.17
C ALA A 148 -22.88 -0.09 25.80
N TYR A 149 -21.81 -0.77 26.13
CA TYR A 149 -20.55 -0.57 25.44
C TYR A 149 -20.72 -1.21 24.05
N ASP A 150 -21.54 -0.58 23.22
CA ASP A 150 -21.40 -0.66 21.79
C ASP A 150 -20.21 0.26 21.42
N SER A 151 -19.02 -0.19 21.70
CA SER A 151 -17.88 0.21 20.90
C SER A 151 -18.00 -0.57 19.58
N GLU A 152 -18.97 -0.20 18.73
CA GLU A 152 -18.77 -0.37 17.30
C GLU A 152 -17.46 0.36 17.00
N VAL A 153 -16.37 -0.39 16.87
CA VAL A 153 -15.16 0.08 16.20
C VAL A 153 -15.67 0.49 14.82
N SER A 154 -15.88 1.79 14.62
CA SER A 154 -16.40 2.30 13.36
C SER A 154 -15.39 1.91 12.29
N ASN A 155 -15.76 0.94 11.46
CA ASN A 155 -14.96 0.56 10.31
C ASN A 155 -14.90 1.78 9.38
N THR A 156 -13.72 2.41 9.28
CA THR A 156 -13.47 3.58 8.44
C THR A 156 -12.66 3.22 7.21
N GLU A 157 -12.58 1.94 6.86
CA GLU A 157 -11.90 1.48 5.65
C GLU A 157 -12.47 2.16 4.41
N GLU A 158 -11.60 2.54 3.49
CA GLU A 158 -11.96 3.29 2.28
C GLU A 158 -11.32 2.63 1.06
N TYR A 159 -12.18 2.32 0.07
CA TYR A 159 -11.80 1.77 -1.22
C TYR A 159 -12.30 2.70 -2.32
N LYS A 160 -11.48 2.90 -3.35
CA LYS A 160 -11.85 3.74 -4.48
C LYS A 160 -12.85 3.03 -5.38
N SER A 161 -14.00 3.65 -5.60
CA SER A 161 -14.98 3.13 -6.55
C SER A 161 -14.55 3.46 -7.98
N GLU A 162 -14.36 2.43 -8.80
CA GLU A 162 -14.05 2.58 -10.23
C GLU A 162 -15.19 2.04 -11.08
N LYS A 163 -15.56 2.82 -12.11
CA LYS A 163 -16.60 2.40 -13.04
C LYS A 163 -16.05 1.34 -13.99
N GLU A 164 -16.74 0.20 -14.06
CA GLU A 164 -16.38 -0.91 -14.92
C GLU A 164 -16.31 -0.51 -16.40
N ILE A 165 -15.27 -0.94 -17.10
CA ILE A 165 -15.09 -0.71 -18.53
C ILE A 165 -16.10 -1.57 -19.31
N GLY A 166 -16.95 -0.92 -20.12
CA GLY A 166 -17.90 -1.59 -21.00
C GLY A 166 -17.29 -2.01 -22.35
N PHE A 167 -18.10 -2.68 -23.15
CA PHE A 167 -17.70 -3.05 -24.53
C PHE A 167 -17.55 -1.82 -25.42
N LYS A 168 -16.45 -1.77 -26.17
CA LYS A 168 -16.16 -0.80 -27.22
C LYS A 168 -16.33 -1.42 -28.58
N ALA A 169 -17.08 -0.76 -29.44
CA ALA A 169 -17.29 -1.22 -30.82
C ALA A 169 -16.05 -0.94 -31.67
N THR A 170 -15.52 -1.96 -32.33
CA THR A 170 -14.24 -1.90 -33.06
C THR A 170 -14.30 -0.99 -34.29
N ASP A 171 -15.49 -0.79 -34.88
CA ASP A 171 -15.68 0.15 -35.98
C ASP A 171 -15.54 1.62 -35.59
N LYS A 172 -15.66 1.94 -34.29
CA LYS A 172 -15.54 3.30 -33.75
C LYS A 172 -14.21 3.51 -33.01
N ASP A 173 -13.81 2.54 -32.21
CA ASP A 173 -12.60 2.58 -31.40
C ASP A 173 -11.86 1.24 -31.51
N PRO A 174 -11.05 1.03 -32.59
CA PRO A 174 -10.34 -0.23 -32.78
C PRO A 174 -9.16 -0.43 -31.82
N GLN A 175 -8.79 0.58 -31.07
CA GLN A 175 -7.61 0.56 -30.21
C GLN A 175 -7.96 0.69 -28.74
N THR A 176 -7.15 0.08 -27.89
CA THR A 176 -7.19 0.21 -26.45
C THR A 176 -5.78 0.26 -25.90
N THR A 177 -5.53 1.18 -24.97
CA THR A 177 -4.20 1.43 -24.40
C THR A 177 -4.30 1.47 -22.88
N PHE A 178 -3.35 0.84 -22.19
CA PHE A 178 -3.27 0.85 -20.74
C PHE A 178 -1.83 0.67 -20.24
N SER A 179 -1.59 1.12 -19.00
CA SER A 179 -0.34 0.84 -18.27
C SER A 179 -0.37 -0.57 -17.69
N ILE A 180 0.76 -1.26 -17.71
CA ILE A 180 0.89 -2.59 -17.11
C ILE A 180 1.13 -2.56 -15.59
N ASP A 181 1.11 -1.38 -14.99
CA ASP A 181 1.27 -1.22 -13.56
C ASP A 181 0.10 -1.86 -12.81
N VAL A 182 0.35 -2.95 -12.11
CA VAL A 182 -0.67 -3.71 -11.41
C VAL A 182 -0.18 -4.05 -10.01
N ASP A 183 -0.86 -3.49 -9.02
CA ASP A 183 -0.67 -3.85 -7.63
C ASP A 183 -1.27 -5.23 -7.31
N ARG A 184 -1.09 -5.71 -6.08
CA ARG A 184 -1.57 -7.05 -5.65
C ARG A 184 -2.41 -7.01 -4.38
N ALA A 185 -2.68 -5.82 -3.85
CA ALA A 185 -3.35 -5.63 -2.57
C ALA A 185 -4.81 -6.09 -2.56
N ALA A 186 -5.52 -6.03 -3.69
CA ALA A 186 -6.93 -6.42 -3.75
C ALA A 186 -7.16 -7.89 -3.41
N TYR A 187 -6.30 -8.81 -3.89
CA TYR A 187 -6.48 -10.23 -3.58
C TYR A 187 -6.33 -10.52 -2.08
N THR A 188 -5.32 -9.96 -1.44
CA THR A 188 -5.08 -10.15 0.00
C THR A 188 -6.16 -9.50 0.86
N ASN A 189 -6.70 -8.36 0.43
CA ASN A 189 -7.89 -7.76 1.04
C ASN A 189 -9.13 -8.65 0.89
N VAL A 190 -9.41 -9.18 -0.30
CA VAL A 190 -10.51 -10.12 -0.55
C VAL A 190 -10.34 -11.37 0.32
N ARG A 191 -9.12 -11.92 0.42
CA ARG A 191 -8.79 -13.05 1.28
C ARG A 191 -9.07 -12.74 2.75
N ARG A 192 -8.66 -11.59 3.24
CA ARG A 192 -8.93 -11.15 4.61
C ARG A 192 -10.43 -11.08 4.91
N PHE A 193 -11.21 -10.42 4.06
CA PHE A 193 -12.67 -10.33 4.24
C PHE A 193 -13.31 -11.72 4.33
N ILE A 194 -12.99 -12.61 3.42
CA ILE A 194 -13.62 -13.94 3.34
C ILE A 194 -13.11 -14.87 4.44
N MET A 195 -11.79 -14.94 4.66
CA MET A 195 -11.18 -15.97 5.51
C MET A 195 -11.03 -15.53 6.97
N GLN A 196 -10.85 -14.22 7.25
CA GLN A 196 -10.67 -13.73 8.62
C GLN A 196 -11.96 -13.08 9.14
N ASN A 197 -12.64 -12.27 8.34
CA ASN A 197 -13.85 -11.57 8.79
C ASN A 197 -15.13 -12.39 8.57
N GLY A 198 -15.09 -13.47 7.78
CA GLY A 198 -16.27 -14.30 7.47
C GLY A 198 -17.35 -13.53 6.69
N GLN A 199 -16.97 -12.58 5.85
CA GLN A 199 -17.87 -11.72 5.06
C GLN A 199 -17.38 -11.62 3.62
N LEU A 200 -18.29 -11.36 2.68
CA LEU A 200 -17.89 -11.00 1.32
C LEU A 200 -17.30 -9.58 1.33
N PRO A 201 -16.30 -9.30 0.48
CA PRO A 201 -15.69 -7.97 0.39
C PRO A 201 -16.69 -6.94 -0.16
N PRO A 202 -16.55 -5.64 0.18
CA PRO A 202 -17.25 -4.59 -0.54
C PRO A 202 -16.82 -4.60 -2.02
N LYS A 203 -17.74 -4.26 -2.93
CA LYS A 203 -17.50 -4.32 -4.39
C LYS A 203 -16.27 -3.50 -4.82
N ASP A 204 -16.07 -2.35 -4.18
CA ASP A 204 -14.98 -1.42 -4.48
C ASP A 204 -13.60 -1.93 -4.03
N ALA A 205 -13.54 -2.93 -3.13
CA ALA A 205 -12.30 -3.62 -2.77
C ALA A 205 -11.86 -4.68 -3.79
N VAL A 206 -12.70 -4.97 -4.80
CA VAL A 206 -12.46 -6.04 -5.78
C VAL A 206 -11.89 -5.42 -7.07
N ARG A 207 -10.59 -5.38 -7.20
CA ARG A 207 -9.88 -5.02 -8.44
C ARG A 207 -9.45 -6.30 -9.15
N ILE A 208 -10.12 -6.61 -10.27
CA ILE A 208 -10.00 -7.93 -10.92
C ILE A 208 -8.60 -8.15 -11.48
N GLU A 209 -8.00 -7.12 -12.07
CA GLU A 209 -6.62 -7.14 -12.58
C GLU A 209 -5.61 -7.48 -11.49
N GLU A 210 -5.76 -6.93 -10.28
CA GLU A 210 -4.88 -7.23 -9.16
C GLU A 210 -5.07 -8.66 -8.64
N MET A 211 -6.32 -9.15 -8.65
CA MET A 211 -6.59 -10.54 -8.27
C MET A 211 -5.96 -11.52 -9.26
N ILE A 212 -6.04 -11.23 -10.57
CA ILE A 212 -5.41 -12.06 -11.61
C ILE A 212 -3.89 -12.03 -11.42
N ASN A 213 -3.30 -10.86 -11.25
CA ASN A 213 -1.85 -10.66 -11.18
C ASN A 213 -1.23 -10.93 -9.80
N TYR A 214 -2.03 -11.35 -8.82
CA TYR A 214 -1.53 -11.87 -7.56
C TYR A 214 -0.80 -13.20 -7.73
N PHE A 215 -1.17 -14.00 -8.72
CA PHE A 215 -0.62 -15.32 -8.99
C PHE A 215 0.54 -15.28 -9.99
N ASP A 216 1.51 -16.14 -9.79
CA ASP A 216 2.57 -16.34 -10.74
C ASP A 216 2.10 -17.28 -11.86
N TYR A 217 2.40 -16.87 -13.09
CA TYR A 217 2.11 -17.63 -14.29
C TYR A 217 3.43 -18.10 -14.93
N ASN A 218 3.47 -19.36 -15.35
CA ASN A 218 4.67 -19.94 -15.93
C ASN A 218 4.71 -19.67 -17.45
N TYR A 219 4.95 -18.40 -17.81
CA TYR A 219 5.18 -18.01 -19.20
C TYR A 219 6.61 -18.28 -19.63
N ALA A 220 6.84 -18.45 -20.94
CA ALA A 220 8.18 -18.65 -21.47
C ALA A 220 9.06 -17.42 -21.29
N GLN A 221 10.32 -17.63 -20.92
CA GLN A 221 11.30 -16.56 -20.81
C GLN A 221 11.56 -15.90 -22.18
N PRO A 222 11.82 -14.58 -22.23
CA PRO A 222 12.18 -13.87 -23.45
C PRO A 222 13.38 -14.52 -24.17
N LYS A 223 13.27 -14.60 -25.49
CA LYS A 223 14.35 -15.08 -26.34
C LYS A 223 15.05 -13.90 -27.01
N GLY A 224 16.39 -13.91 -27.01
CA GLY A 224 17.16 -12.87 -27.69
C GLY A 224 17.40 -11.61 -26.85
N LYS A 225 17.22 -10.43 -27.45
CA LYS A 225 17.57 -9.12 -26.84
C LYS A 225 16.41 -8.45 -26.12
N ASP A 226 15.19 -8.86 -26.40
CA ASP A 226 14.00 -8.24 -25.83
C ASP A 226 13.86 -8.61 -24.35
N PRO A 227 13.53 -7.65 -23.48
CA PRO A 227 13.39 -7.90 -22.06
C PRO A 227 12.03 -8.51 -21.69
N ILE A 228 11.07 -8.58 -22.63
CA ILE A 228 9.72 -9.05 -22.40
C ILE A 228 9.34 -10.09 -23.47
N ASN A 229 8.69 -11.18 -23.05
CA ASN A 229 8.03 -12.13 -23.94
C ASN A 229 6.51 -11.91 -23.87
N ILE A 230 5.83 -12.10 -25.01
CA ILE A 230 4.36 -12.01 -25.13
C ILE A 230 3.83 -13.39 -25.47
N GLU A 231 2.86 -13.87 -24.71
CA GLU A 231 2.10 -15.08 -25.02
C GLU A 231 0.62 -14.72 -25.15
N THR A 232 -0.03 -15.27 -26.16
CA THR A 232 -1.46 -15.03 -26.41
C THR A 232 -2.21 -16.32 -26.65
N GLU A 233 -3.45 -16.40 -26.13
CA GLU A 233 -4.32 -17.56 -26.31
C GLU A 233 -5.77 -17.09 -26.42
N ILE A 234 -6.56 -17.74 -27.30
CA ILE A 234 -7.99 -17.44 -27.52
C ILE A 234 -8.84 -18.69 -27.30
N SER A 235 -9.94 -18.53 -26.53
CA SER A 235 -10.94 -19.57 -26.31
C SER A 235 -12.34 -18.99 -26.18
N ASP A 236 -13.35 -19.83 -26.01
CA ASP A 236 -14.72 -19.39 -25.72
C ASP A 236 -14.80 -18.81 -24.30
N SER A 237 -15.66 -17.79 -24.12
CA SER A 237 -15.99 -17.26 -22.80
C SER A 237 -16.80 -18.28 -21.99
N PRO A 238 -16.38 -18.67 -20.79
CA PRO A 238 -17.14 -19.61 -19.99
C PRO A 238 -18.43 -19.02 -19.40
N TRP A 239 -18.53 -17.69 -19.25
CA TRP A 239 -19.71 -17.03 -18.66
C TRP A 239 -20.61 -16.31 -19.67
N ASN A 240 -20.13 -16.01 -20.88
CA ASN A 240 -20.93 -15.36 -21.93
C ASN A 240 -20.89 -16.18 -23.21
N LYS A 241 -21.94 -16.98 -23.42
CA LYS A 241 -22.05 -17.87 -24.61
C LYS A 241 -21.93 -17.08 -25.91
N GLY A 242 -21.07 -17.55 -26.80
CA GLY A 242 -20.83 -16.96 -28.14
C GLY A 242 -19.78 -15.84 -28.12
N LEU A 243 -19.32 -15.40 -26.96
CA LEU A 243 -18.17 -14.50 -26.81
C LEU A 243 -16.87 -15.32 -26.66
N LYS A 244 -15.75 -14.66 -26.89
CA LYS A 244 -14.42 -15.25 -26.73
C LYS A 244 -13.61 -14.50 -25.67
N ILE A 245 -12.67 -15.19 -25.07
CA ILE A 245 -11.64 -14.64 -24.18
C ILE A 245 -10.31 -14.60 -24.94
N LEU A 246 -9.68 -13.44 -24.97
CA LEU A 246 -8.29 -13.26 -25.36
C LEU A 246 -7.47 -13.07 -24.10
N HIS A 247 -6.57 -13.99 -23.84
CA HIS A 247 -5.58 -13.94 -22.77
C HIS A 247 -4.26 -13.44 -23.33
N ILE A 248 -3.62 -12.52 -22.61
CA ILE A 248 -2.31 -11.96 -22.92
C ILE A 248 -1.43 -12.11 -21.68
N GLY A 249 -0.38 -12.88 -21.80
CA GLY A 249 0.64 -13.07 -20.78
C GLY A 249 1.94 -12.37 -21.15
N LEU A 250 2.49 -11.58 -20.25
CA LEU A 250 3.80 -10.95 -20.40
C LEU A 250 4.78 -11.57 -19.40
N GLN A 251 5.98 -11.90 -19.86
CA GLN A 251 7.08 -12.39 -19.04
C GLN A 251 8.27 -11.48 -19.14
N ALA A 252 8.68 -10.85 -18.04
CA ALA A 252 9.94 -10.15 -17.98
C ALA A 252 11.13 -11.11 -17.82
N LYS A 253 12.26 -10.74 -18.40
CA LYS A 253 13.51 -11.48 -18.29
C LYS A 253 13.96 -11.63 -16.84
N THR A 254 14.33 -12.83 -16.42
CA THR A 254 14.91 -13.08 -15.10
C THR A 254 16.39 -12.73 -15.10
N ILE A 255 16.83 -11.87 -14.18
CA ILE A 255 18.23 -11.51 -13.95
C ILE A 255 18.72 -12.25 -12.69
N PRO A 256 19.83 -12.99 -12.75
CA PRO A 256 20.41 -13.62 -11.56
C PRO A 256 20.73 -12.60 -10.47
N THR A 257 20.41 -12.93 -9.22
CA THR A 257 20.56 -12.02 -8.06
C THR A 257 21.98 -11.52 -7.83
N ASP A 258 22.98 -12.33 -8.19
CA ASP A 258 24.40 -11.98 -8.04
C ASP A 258 24.84 -10.81 -8.93
N ASN A 259 24.11 -10.57 -10.03
CA ASN A 259 24.38 -9.50 -10.99
C ASN A 259 23.60 -8.20 -10.69
N LEU A 260 22.83 -8.17 -9.61
CA LEU A 260 22.03 -7.02 -9.26
C LEU A 260 22.86 -5.95 -8.54
N SER A 261 22.61 -4.66 -8.86
CA SER A 261 23.22 -3.52 -8.18
C SER A 261 22.91 -3.52 -6.69
N ALA A 262 23.69 -2.77 -5.89
CA ALA A 262 23.44 -2.61 -4.46
C ALA A 262 22.12 -1.85 -4.20
N SER A 263 21.45 -2.22 -3.11
CA SER A 263 20.23 -1.54 -2.65
C SER A 263 20.51 -0.63 -1.46
N ASN A 264 19.93 0.56 -1.48
CA ASN A 264 19.84 1.49 -0.35
C ASN A 264 18.37 1.58 0.07
N LEU A 265 18.00 0.87 1.12
CA LEU A 265 16.64 0.73 1.59
C LEU A 265 16.42 1.54 2.88
N VAL A 266 15.35 2.31 2.92
CA VAL A 266 14.93 3.01 4.14
C VAL A 266 13.58 2.44 4.56
N PHE A 267 13.55 1.71 5.68
CA PHE A 267 12.31 1.25 6.28
C PHE A 267 11.68 2.41 7.04
N LEU A 268 10.55 2.91 6.56
CA LEU A 268 9.74 3.92 7.21
C LEU A 268 8.57 3.24 7.89
N ILE A 269 8.62 3.14 9.21
CA ILE A 269 7.68 2.30 9.98
C ILE A 269 6.79 3.18 10.85
N ASP A 270 5.49 2.98 10.70
CA ASP A 270 4.48 3.51 11.61
C ASP A 270 4.60 2.81 12.97
N VAL A 271 4.82 3.59 14.01
CA VAL A 271 4.83 3.11 15.40
C VAL A 271 3.79 3.85 16.25
N SER A 272 2.74 4.40 15.62
CA SER A 272 1.62 5.04 16.31
C SER A 272 0.86 4.05 17.20
N GLY A 273 0.03 4.56 18.12
CA GLY A 273 -0.72 3.73 19.06
C GLY A 273 -1.66 2.71 18.39
N SER A 274 -2.19 3.04 17.21
CA SER A 274 -3.03 2.13 16.41
C SER A 274 -2.28 0.88 15.92
N MET A 275 -0.93 0.92 15.86
CA MET A 275 -0.09 -0.17 15.38
C MET A 275 0.16 -1.28 16.43
N ASN A 276 -0.45 -1.23 17.60
CA ASN A 276 -0.18 -2.19 18.70
C ASN A 276 -0.80 -3.58 18.49
N GLU A 277 -1.69 -3.77 17.53
CA GLU A 277 -2.34 -5.06 17.27
C GLU A 277 -1.39 -6.08 16.64
N GLN A 278 -1.67 -7.40 16.85
CA GLN A 278 -0.82 -8.50 16.40
C GLN A 278 -0.60 -8.54 14.88
N ASN A 279 -1.60 -8.12 14.10
CA ASN A 279 -1.56 -8.03 12.64
C ASN A 279 -1.00 -6.70 12.12
N LYS A 280 -0.42 -5.87 12.98
CA LYS A 280 0.20 -4.57 12.66
C LYS A 280 1.69 -4.57 13.03
N LEU A 281 2.18 -3.78 13.97
CA LEU A 281 3.62 -3.67 14.26
C LEU A 281 4.32 -5.01 14.57
N PRO A 282 3.74 -5.96 15.33
CA PRO A 282 4.36 -7.28 15.50
C PRO A 282 4.56 -8.03 14.17
N LEU A 283 3.58 -7.97 13.25
CA LEU A 283 3.71 -8.55 11.92
C LEU A 283 4.73 -7.79 11.06
N VAL A 284 4.75 -6.44 11.11
CA VAL A 284 5.76 -5.59 10.44
C VAL A 284 7.17 -5.97 10.85
N LYS A 285 7.44 -6.11 12.15
CA LYS A 285 8.75 -6.54 12.66
C LYS A 285 9.17 -7.89 12.07
N THR A 286 8.27 -8.86 12.09
CA THR A 286 8.55 -10.21 11.56
C THR A 286 8.79 -10.15 10.04
N ALA A 287 7.97 -9.41 9.31
CA ALA A 287 8.08 -9.22 7.88
C ALA A 287 9.43 -8.59 7.46
N PHE A 288 9.85 -7.50 8.13
CA PHE A 288 11.13 -6.87 7.83
C PHE A 288 12.35 -7.70 8.27
N LYS A 289 12.20 -8.60 9.26
CA LYS A 289 13.26 -9.57 9.57
C LYS A 289 13.44 -10.60 8.45
N LEU A 290 12.33 -11.07 7.82
CA LEU A 290 12.42 -11.93 6.63
C LEU A 290 13.16 -11.21 5.48
N LEU A 291 12.83 -9.94 5.22
CA LEU A 291 13.55 -9.12 4.25
C LEU A 291 15.03 -8.97 4.60
N THR A 292 15.35 -8.74 5.88
CA THR A 292 16.74 -8.60 6.36
C THR A 292 17.55 -9.85 6.06
N ASP A 293 16.95 -11.04 6.11
CA ASP A 293 17.63 -12.30 5.79
C ASP A 293 18.00 -12.42 4.31
N GLN A 294 17.32 -11.70 3.41
CA GLN A 294 17.61 -11.69 1.97
C GLN A 294 18.70 -10.68 1.57
N LEU A 295 19.10 -9.77 2.48
CA LEU A 295 20.08 -8.72 2.17
C LEU A 295 21.47 -9.32 1.91
N ARG A 296 22.14 -8.77 0.90
CA ARG A 296 23.54 -9.05 0.57
C ARG A 296 24.44 -8.06 1.33
N GLU A 297 25.72 -8.36 1.47
CA GLU A 297 26.70 -7.49 2.15
C GLU A 297 26.74 -6.06 1.58
N GLN A 298 26.52 -5.92 0.27
CA GLN A 298 26.53 -4.65 -0.45
C GLN A 298 25.23 -3.83 -0.29
N ASP A 299 24.13 -4.45 0.16
CA ASP A 299 22.87 -3.77 0.42
C ASP A 299 22.94 -3.05 1.77
N HIS A 300 22.28 -1.90 1.86
CA HIS A 300 22.25 -1.11 3.09
C HIS A 300 20.81 -0.83 3.52
N VAL A 301 20.59 -0.85 4.84
CA VAL A 301 19.29 -0.55 5.44
C VAL A 301 19.41 0.57 6.46
N SER A 302 18.49 1.52 6.40
CA SER A 302 18.22 2.49 7.47
C SER A 302 16.81 2.27 8.00
N ILE A 303 16.56 2.55 9.29
CA ILE A 303 15.22 2.46 9.88
C ILE A 303 14.81 3.82 10.40
N VAL A 304 13.73 4.35 9.87
CA VAL A 304 13.07 5.58 10.29
C VAL A 304 11.69 5.21 10.84
N VAL A 305 11.33 5.75 11.99
CA VAL A 305 10.01 5.56 12.58
C VAL A 305 9.26 6.88 12.63
N TYR A 306 7.94 6.80 12.64
CA TYR A 306 7.10 7.95 12.92
C TYR A 306 5.89 7.57 13.80
N ALA A 307 5.57 8.51 14.69
CA ALA A 307 4.37 8.52 15.52
C ALA A 307 4.06 9.98 15.86
N GLY A 308 4.10 10.40 17.14
CA GLY A 308 4.02 11.82 17.53
C GLY A 308 5.17 12.69 17.03
N ALA A 309 6.30 12.07 16.70
CA ALA A 309 7.47 12.66 16.04
C ALA A 309 8.12 11.64 15.12
N ALA A 310 9.02 12.08 14.25
CA ALA A 310 9.83 11.19 13.40
C ALA A 310 11.25 11.04 13.97
N GLY A 311 11.84 9.84 13.83
CA GLY A 311 13.19 9.56 14.31
C GLY A 311 13.93 8.53 13.45
N LEU A 312 15.26 8.71 13.34
CA LEU A 312 16.16 7.73 12.72
C LEU A 312 16.61 6.74 13.82
N VAL A 313 16.07 5.53 13.80
CA VAL A 313 16.36 4.47 14.77
C VAL A 313 17.65 3.73 14.43
N LEU A 314 17.86 3.45 13.12
CA LEU A 314 19.05 2.78 12.63
C LEU A 314 19.62 3.59 11.47
N PRO A 315 20.85 4.12 11.56
CA PRO A 315 21.53 4.72 10.43
C PRO A 315 21.90 3.64 9.39
N SER A 316 22.32 4.06 8.19
CA SER A 316 22.68 3.16 7.09
C SER A 316 23.63 2.06 7.57
N THR A 317 23.14 0.83 7.52
CA THR A 317 23.81 -0.37 8.05
C THR A 317 23.88 -1.42 6.95
N SER A 318 25.06 -2.01 6.74
CA SER A 318 25.26 -3.07 5.73
C SER A 318 24.39 -4.30 6.02
N GLY A 319 23.89 -4.94 4.96
CA GLY A 319 23.18 -6.21 5.04
C GLY A 319 24.00 -7.37 5.63
N LYS A 320 25.32 -7.20 5.80
CA LYS A 320 26.17 -8.11 6.57
C LYS A 320 25.82 -8.10 8.06
N ASP A 321 25.43 -6.96 8.59
CA ASP A 321 25.14 -6.76 10.02
C ASP A 321 23.67 -7.07 10.35
N LYS A 322 23.18 -8.23 9.87
CA LYS A 322 21.77 -8.65 9.98
C LYS A 322 21.23 -8.60 11.40
N ASN A 323 22.04 -9.02 12.39
CA ASN A 323 21.62 -9.02 13.79
C ASN A 323 21.35 -7.58 14.27
N LYS A 324 22.22 -6.62 13.96
CA LYS A 324 22.03 -5.21 14.32
C LYS A 324 20.73 -4.64 13.74
N ILE A 325 20.41 -4.99 12.48
CA ILE A 325 19.16 -4.57 11.83
C ILE A 325 17.96 -5.23 12.54
N LYS A 326 18.03 -6.54 12.81
CA LYS A 326 16.96 -7.29 13.48
C LYS A 326 16.72 -6.83 14.91
N ASP A 327 17.78 -6.50 15.66
CA ASP A 327 17.69 -5.99 17.03
C ASP A 327 17.02 -4.61 17.05
N ALA A 328 17.36 -3.73 16.09
CA ALA A 328 16.71 -2.44 15.94
C ALA A 328 15.20 -2.57 15.65
N LEU A 329 14.80 -3.54 14.81
CA LEU A 329 13.39 -3.86 14.54
C LEU A 329 12.69 -4.41 15.80
N GLU A 330 13.35 -5.30 16.55
CA GLU A 330 12.76 -5.91 17.76
C GLU A 330 12.44 -4.86 18.82
N ASN A 331 13.30 -3.87 18.99
CA ASN A 331 13.16 -2.83 20.01
C ASN A 331 12.09 -1.77 19.66
N LEU A 332 11.42 -1.84 18.51
CA LEU A 332 10.33 -0.93 18.17
C LEU A 332 9.10 -1.22 19.06
N SER A 333 8.43 -0.19 19.52
CA SER A 333 7.18 -0.28 20.27
C SER A 333 6.16 0.71 19.75
N ALA A 334 4.88 0.31 19.75
CA ALA A 334 3.79 1.18 19.32
C ALA A 334 3.44 2.19 20.43
N GLY A 335 3.20 3.46 20.04
CA GLY A 335 2.77 4.52 20.96
C GLY A 335 2.72 5.90 20.31
N GLY A 336 1.95 6.82 20.90
CA GLY A 336 1.83 8.20 20.41
C GLY A 336 0.80 8.41 19.28
N SER A 337 0.71 9.64 18.79
CA SER A 337 -0.16 10.05 17.68
C SER A 337 0.59 9.92 16.35
N THR A 338 -0.12 10.05 15.22
CA THR A 338 0.46 9.85 13.87
C THR A 338 0.90 11.18 13.26
N ALA A 339 2.20 11.35 12.98
CA ALA A 339 2.79 12.50 12.26
C ALA A 339 3.57 12.02 11.01
N GLY A 340 2.87 11.44 10.07
CA GLY A 340 3.46 10.77 8.89
C GLY A 340 4.29 11.67 7.98
N GLY A 341 3.93 12.98 7.85
CA GLY A 341 4.64 13.91 6.95
C GLY A 341 6.11 14.11 7.31
N ALA A 342 6.42 14.32 8.59
CA ALA A 342 7.80 14.45 9.05
C ALA A 342 8.59 13.15 8.86
N GLY A 343 7.91 12.00 9.01
CA GLY A 343 8.50 10.67 8.79
C GLY A 343 8.97 10.48 7.35
N ILE A 344 8.11 10.80 6.38
CA ILE A 344 8.44 10.61 4.97
C ILE A 344 9.55 11.55 4.50
N GLU A 345 9.55 12.81 4.97
CA GLU A 345 10.64 13.75 4.68
C GLU A 345 11.98 13.26 5.22
N LEU A 346 12.01 12.78 6.46
CA LEU A 346 13.21 12.21 7.07
C LEU A 346 13.67 10.94 6.34
N ALA A 347 12.76 10.07 5.95
CA ALA A 347 13.08 8.86 5.19
C ALA A 347 13.70 9.19 3.84
N TYR A 348 13.14 10.11 3.07
CA TYR A 348 13.72 10.55 1.80
C TYR A 348 15.07 11.27 1.98
N LYS A 349 15.22 12.07 3.04
CA LYS A 349 16.52 12.66 3.36
C LYS A 349 17.56 11.59 3.65
N THR A 350 17.20 10.60 4.47
CA THR A 350 18.08 9.46 4.80
C THR A 350 18.46 8.66 3.56
N ALA A 351 17.50 8.42 2.66
CA ALA A 351 17.76 7.74 1.39
C ALA A 351 18.71 8.55 0.48
N MET A 352 18.54 9.87 0.44
CA MET A 352 19.40 10.76 -0.36
C MET A 352 20.82 10.86 0.21
N ASP A 353 20.97 10.95 1.54
CA ASP A 353 22.26 11.02 2.23
C ASP A 353 23.10 9.76 1.99
N ASN A 354 22.47 8.62 1.67
CA ASN A 354 23.09 7.32 1.40
C ASN A 354 22.86 6.83 -0.04
N PHE A 355 22.62 7.74 -0.99
CA PHE A 355 22.25 7.40 -2.36
C PHE A 355 23.33 6.57 -3.08
N VAL A 356 22.92 5.44 -3.64
CA VAL A 356 23.78 4.56 -4.45
C VAL A 356 23.53 4.84 -5.93
N LYS A 357 24.52 5.42 -6.60
CA LYS A 357 24.41 5.70 -8.04
C LYS A 357 24.34 4.39 -8.85
N GLY A 358 23.32 4.25 -9.68
CA GLY A 358 23.06 3.00 -10.44
C GLY A 358 22.57 1.84 -9.59
N GLY A 359 22.28 2.08 -8.31
CA GLY A 359 21.67 1.13 -7.39
C GLY A 359 20.16 1.34 -7.23
N ASN A 360 19.53 0.47 -6.45
CA ASN A 360 18.13 0.60 -6.09
C ASN A 360 17.99 1.43 -4.81
N ASN A 361 17.51 2.67 -4.93
CA ASN A 361 17.28 3.56 -3.81
C ASN A 361 15.77 3.61 -3.51
N ARG A 362 15.35 3.14 -2.34
CA ARG A 362 13.93 2.95 -2.06
C ARG A 362 13.56 3.21 -0.61
N VAL A 363 12.48 3.93 -0.41
CA VAL A 363 11.75 4.01 0.86
C VAL A 363 10.66 2.94 0.85
N ILE A 364 10.57 2.16 1.92
CA ILE A 364 9.53 1.15 2.12
C ILE A 364 8.71 1.58 3.33
N LEU A 365 7.51 2.11 3.07
CA LEU A 365 6.57 2.57 4.09
C LEU A 365 5.73 1.39 4.59
N ALA A 366 5.71 1.16 5.90
CA ALA A 366 4.81 0.21 6.57
C ALA A 366 3.83 0.97 7.48
N THR A 367 2.52 0.87 7.21
CA THR A 367 1.47 1.63 7.90
C THR A 367 0.16 0.83 7.96
N ASP A 368 -0.73 1.18 8.88
CA ASP A 368 -2.10 0.66 8.94
C ASP A 368 -3.11 1.51 8.14
N GLY A 369 -2.63 2.49 7.39
CA GLY A 369 -3.43 3.35 6.52
C GLY A 369 -3.81 4.69 7.13
N ASP A 370 -3.71 4.87 8.45
CA ASP A 370 -3.95 6.16 9.10
C ASP A 370 -2.71 7.06 8.99
N PHE A 371 -2.31 7.31 7.75
CA PHE A 371 -1.16 8.16 7.44
C PHE A 371 -1.58 9.64 7.47
N ASN A 372 -1.74 10.19 8.68
CA ASN A 372 -2.07 11.60 8.88
C ASN A 372 -0.82 12.46 8.67
N VAL A 373 -0.86 13.28 7.64
CA VAL A 373 0.29 14.07 7.16
C VAL A 373 0.47 15.40 7.93
N GLY A 374 -0.31 15.61 8.99
CA GLY A 374 -0.26 16.84 9.77
C GLY A 374 -0.76 18.04 8.95
N VAL A 375 0.06 19.10 8.82
CA VAL A 375 -0.30 20.34 8.13
C VAL A 375 -0.28 20.21 6.59
N SER A 376 0.33 19.17 6.02
CA SER A 376 0.37 18.94 4.57
C SER A 376 -0.89 18.20 4.10
N SER A 377 -1.56 18.75 3.09
CA SER A 377 -2.66 18.09 2.39
C SER A 377 -2.18 16.79 1.70
N SER A 378 -3.08 15.86 1.42
CA SER A 378 -2.76 14.67 0.59
C SER A 378 -2.07 15.06 -0.71
N GLU A 379 -2.51 16.13 -1.38
CA GLU A 379 -1.87 16.67 -2.58
C GLU A 379 -0.42 17.15 -2.35
N GLY A 380 -0.11 17.72 -1.19
CA GLY A 380 1.25 18.13 -0.83
C GLY A 380 2.18 16.94 -0.71
N LEU A 381 1.69 15.84 -0.13
CA LEU A 381 2.43 14.58 -0.02
C LEU A 381 2.66 13.93 -1.38
N GLU A 382 1.65 13.86 -2.23
CA GLU A 382 1.76 13.35 -3.59
C GLU A 382 2.82 14.12 -4.40
N LYS A 383 2.80 15.46 -4.36
CA LYS A 383 3.81 16.32 -5.01
C LYS A 383 5.21 16.06 -4.47
N LEU A 384 5.37 15.87 -3.15
CA LEU A 384 6.65 15.53 -2.54
C LEU A 384 7.19 14.20 -3.08
N VAL A 385 6.35 13.15 -3.05
CA VAL A 385 6.70 11.82 -3.53
C VAL A 385 7.09 11.85 -5.01
N GLU A 386 6.30 12.52 -5.85
CA GLU A 386 6.57 12.69 -7.27
C GLU A 386 7.88 13.45 -7.54
N ALA A 387 8.18 14.50 -6.77
CA ALA A 387 9.44 15.22 -6.88
C ALA A 387 10.65 14.33 -6.49
N LYS A 388 10.50 13.50 -5.46
CA LYS A 388 11.56 12.59 -4.99
C LYS A 388 11.80 11.42 -5.93
N ARG A 389 10.75 10.90 -6.56
CA ARG A 389 10.85 9.90 -7.63
C ARG A 389 11.80 10.38 -8.75
N LYS A 390 11.67 11.65 -9.18
CA LYS A 390 12.55 12.24 -10.20
C LYS A 390 14.02 12.28 -9.78
N SER A 391 14.34 12.20 -8.49
CA SER A 391 15.71 12.09 -7.99
C SER A 391 16.24 10.65 -7.92
N GLY A 392 15.45 9.66 -8.37
CA GLY A 392 15.82 8.25 -8.38
C GLY A 392 15.60 7.52 -7.04
N ILE A 393 14.78 8.07 -6.14
CA ILE A 393 14.37 7.40 -4.90
C ILE A 393 12.90 7.03 -5.03
N PHE A 394 12.59 5.73 -4.99
CA PHE A 394 11.26 5.17 -5.14
C PHE A 394 10.57 4.95 -3.79
N LEU A 395 9.23 4.86 -3.80
CA LEU A 395 8.43 4.61 -2.61
C LEU A 395 7.54 3.38 -2.80
N SER A 396 7.80 2.31 -2.06
CA SER A 396 6.86 1.19 -1.93
C SER A 396 6.04 1.35 -0.66
N VAL A 397 4.77 0.96 -0.71
CA VAL A 397 3.84 1.07 0.42
C VAL A 397 3.33 -0.30 0.80
N LEU A 398 3.40 -0.62 2.08
CA LEU A 398 2.95 -1.87 2.66
C LEU A 398 1.87 -1.59 3.70
N GLY A 399 0.66 -2.03 3.40
CA GLY A 399 -0.48 -1.89 4.29
C GLY A 399 -0.58 -3.06 5.26
N PHE A 400 -0.94 -2.78 6.52
CA PHE A 400 -1.13 -3.77 7.58
C PHE A 400 -2.42 -3.50 8.36
N GLY A 401 -2.95 -4.50 9.03
CA GLY A 401 -4.08 -4.34 9.94
C GLY A 401 -5.43 -4.14 9.24
N MET A 402 -6.44 -3.73 9.99
CA MET A 402 -7.81 -3.52 9.52
C MET A 402 -8.53 -2.44 10.33
N GLY A 403 -9.71 -1.99 9.87
CA GLY A 403 -10.60 -1.07 10.58
C GLY A 403 -10.40 0.40 10.23
N ASN A 404 -9.18 0.86 9.99
CA ASN A 404 -8.84 2.24 9.60
C ASN A 404 -8.08 2.31 8.26
N TYR A 405 -8.07 1.23 7.51
CA TYR A 405 -7.30 1.06 6.29
C TYR A 405 -7.74 1.99 5.15
N LYS A 406 -6.81 2.74 4.55
CA LYS A 406 -7.05 3.72 3.48
C LYS A 406 -6.40 3.28 2.17
N ASP A 407 -6.98 2.27 1.54
CA ASP A 407 -6.48 1.60 0.34
C ASP A 407 -6.14 2.60 -0.79
N ALA A 408 -7.10 3.43 -1.18
CA ALA A 408 -6.94 4.40 -2.28
C ALA A 408 -5.75 5.36 -2.08
N LYS A 409 -5.49 5.76 -0.84
CA LYS A 409 -4.39 6.67 -0.52
C LYS A 409 -3.04 5.97 -0.65
N MET A 410 -2.94 4.73 -0.19
CA MET A 410 -1.71 3.94 -0.25
C MET A 410 -1.35 3.57 -1.68
N GLU A 411 -2.33 3.17 -2.48
CA GLU A 411 -2.19 2.95 -3.92
C GLU A 411 -1.68 4.22 -4.62
N THR A 412 -2.33 5.36 -4.41
CA THR A 412 -1.91 6.64 -5.01
C THR A 412 -0.47 7.01 -4.66
N LEU A 413 -0.04 6.79 -3.40
CA LEU A 413 1.32 7.12 -2.98
C LEU A 413 2.38 6.22 -3.63
N SER A 414 2.12 4.92 -3.75
CA SER A 414 3.02 3.98 -4.42
C SER A 414 3.14 4.30 -5.91
N ASP A 415 2.04 4.56 -6.60
CA ASP A 415 2.01 4.95 -8.02
C ASP A 415 2.82 6.22 -8.27
N LYS A 416 2.60 7.28 -7.45
CA LYS A 416 3.36 8.53 -7.55
C LYS A 416 4.83 8.35 -7.22
N GLY A 417 5.17 7.32 -6.45
CA GLY A 417 6.52 6.98 -6.02
C GLY A 417 7.26 5.99 -6.91
N ASN A 418 6.70 5.51 -8.02
CA ASN A 418 7.23 4.38 -8.83
C ASN A 418 7.60 3.18 -7.95
N GLY A 419 6.74 2.86 -7.00
CA GLY A 419 6.89 1.71 -6.12
C GLY A 419 5.74 0.74 -6.30
N ASN A 420 5.70 -0.26 -5.44
CA ASN A 420 4.64 -1.25 -5.42
C ASN A 420 3.79 -1.08 -4.17
N TYR A 421 2.51 -1.34 -4.29
CA TYR A 421 1.59 -1.41 -3.18
C TYR A 421 1.20 -2.86 -2.90
N ALA A 422 1.35 -3.27 -1.63
CA ALA A 422 0.92 -4.58 -1.17
C ALA A 422 0.22 -4.47 0.19
N TYR A 423 -0.76 -5.33 0.43
CA TYR A 423 -1.40 -5.47 1.73
C TYR A 423 -0.99 -6.78 2.37
N ILE A 424 -0.35 -6.70 3.54
CA ILE A 424 0.20 -7.86 4.27
C ILE A 424 -0.81 -8.27 5.35
N ASP A 425 -1.63 -9.26 5.04
CA ASP A 425 -2.66 -9.77 5.95
C ASP A 425 -2.16 -10.88 6.89
N ASN A 426 -1.03 -11.52 6.54
CA ASN A 426 -0.44 -12.59 7.33
C ASN A 426 1.06 -12.80 7.00
N LEU A 427 1.71 -13.72 7.73
CA LEU A 427 3.14 -13.99 7.58
C LEU A 427 3.50 -14.67 6.24
N LEU A 428 2.62 -15.47 5.66
CA LEU A 428 2.85 -16.11 4.36
C LEU A 428 2.86 -15.06 3.24
N GLU A 429 2.01 -14.03 3.35
CA GLU A 429 2.05 -12.89 2.45
C GLU A 429 3.35 -12.09 2.61
N ALA A 430 3.80 -11.87 3.83
CA ALA A 430 5.09 -11.24 4.08
C ALA A 430 6.25 -12.03 3.46
N GLU A 431 6.23 -13.36 3.56
CA GLU A 431 7.22 -14.24 2.91
C GLU A 431 7.14 -14.11 1.38
N LYS A 432 5.94 -14.11 0.79
CA LYS A 432 5.76 -13.92 -0.65
C LYS A 432 6.39 -12.62 -1.11
N VAL A 433 6.03 -11.50 -0.50
CA VAL A 433 6.48 -10.16 -0.89
C VAL A 433 7.98 -9.97 -0.66
N PHE A 434 8.50 -10.38 0.49
CA PHE A 434 9.88 -10.05 0.89
C PHE A 434 10.93 -11.10 0.57
N VAL A 435 10.54 -12.35 0.36
CA VAL A 435 11.50 -13.43 0.08
C VAL A 435 11.43 -13.85 -1.38
N LYS A 436 10.22 -14.02 -1.92
CA LYS A 436 10.05 -14.59 -3.27
C LYS A 436 10.04 -13.53 -4.35
N GLU A 437 9.38 -12.41 -4.10
CA GLU A 437 9.20 -11.33 -5.08
C GLU A 437 10.24 -10.20 -4.93
N PHE A 438 10.95 -10.17 -3.81
CA PHE A 438 11.90 -9.10 -3.49
C PHE A 438 12.90 -8.80 -4.61
N GLY A 439 13.51 -9.85 -5.19
CA GLY A 439 14.42 -9.70 -6.32
C GLY A 439 13.73 -9.17 -7.59
N GLY A 440 12.49 -9.59 -7.84
CA GLY A 440 11.70 -9.17 -9.00
C GLY A 440 11.17 -7.75 -8.89
N THR A 441 10.68 -7.35 -7.73
CA THR A 441 10.09 -6.01 -7.51
C THR A 441 11.12 -4.89 -7.39
N LEU A 442 12.36 -5.21 -7.05
CA LEU A 442 13.41 -4.21 -6.82
C LEU A 442 14.26 -3.86 -8.05
N PHE A 443 14.30 -4.72 -9.06
CA PHE A 443 15.20 -4.54 -10.20
C PHE A 443 14.42 -4.48 -11.51
N THR A 444 14.19 -3.27 -11.96
CA THR A 444 13.47 -2.96 -13.19
C THR A 444 14.24 -3.45 -14.42
N VAL A 445 13.60 -4.23 -15.28
CA VAL A 445 14.13 -4.65 -16.59
C VAL A 445 13.53 -3.87 -17.76
N ALA A 446 12.35 -3.27 -17.54
CA ALA A 446 11.70 -2.38 -18.50
C ALA A 446 10.92 -1.30 -17.76
N LYS A 447 11.11 -0.03 -18.16
CA LYS A 447 10.42 1.15 -17.61
C LYS A 447 9.33 1.65 -18.56
N ASP A 448 8.34 2.38 -18.05
CA ASP A 448 7.30 3.03 -18.83
C ASP A 448 6.61 2.08 -19.80
N VAL A 449 6.28 0.89 -19.35
CA VAL A 449 5.70 -0.16 -20.19
C VAL A 449 4.22 0.09 -20.43
N LYS A 450 3.89 0.31 -21.69
CA LYS A 450 2.53 0.54 -22.20
C LYS A 450 2.11 -0.57 -23.13
N LEU A 451 0.91 -1.05 -22.96
CA LEU A 451 0.29 -2.03 -23.84
C LEU A 451 -0.79 -1.35 -24.69
N GLN A 452 -0.76 -1.59 -25.99
CA GLN A 452 -1.82 -1.16 -26.92
C GLN A 452 -2.22 -2.33 -27.78
N LEU A 453 -3.54 -2.59 -27.85
CA LEU A 453 -4.11 -3.54 -28.80
C LEU A 453 -4.81 -2.78 -29.93
N GLU A 454 -4.69 -3.32 -31.14
CA GLU A 454 -5.44 -2.88 -32.30
C GLU A 454 -6.23 -4.06 -32.83
N PHE A 455 -7.57 -4.03 -32.66
CA PHE A 455 -8.48 -5.10 -33.06
C PHE A 455 -8.88 -4.99 -34.53
N ASN A 456 -8.93 -6.13 -35.19
CA ASN A 456 -9.36 -6.22 -36.60
C ASN A 456 -10.89 -6.29 -36.68
N PRO A 457 -11.58 -5.28 -37.25
CA PRO A 457 -13.04 -5.24 -37.32
C PRO A 457 -13.64 -6.35 -38.18
N LYS A 458 -12.84 -7.02 -38.99
CA LYS A 458 -13.27 -8.21 -39.77
C LYS A 458 -13.60 -9.40 -38.85
N TYR A 459 -12.89 -9.55 -37.74
CA TYR A 459 -13.03 -10.68 -36.82
C TYR A 459 -13.66 -10.28 -35.49
N VAL A 460 -13.52 -9.02 -35.07
CA VAL A 460 -13.95 -8.51 -33.77
C VAL A 460 -14.97 -7.40 -33.96
N LYS A 461 -16.22 -7.63 -33.53
CA LYS A 461 -17.29 -6.62 -33.52
C LYS A 461 -17.09 -5.61 -32.36
N ALA A 462 -16.72 -6.12 -31.21
CA ALA A 462 -16.43 -5.31 -30.02
C ALA A 462 -15.53 -6.08 -29.05
N TYR A 463 -14.94 -5.35 -28.13
CA TYR A 463 -14.04 -5.89 -27.10
C TYR A 463 -14.20 -5.15 -25.78
N ARG A 464 -13.82 -5.79 -24.69
CA ARG A 464 -13.79 -5.24 -23.34
C ARG A 464 -12.56 -5.75 -22.60
N LEU A 465 -11.80 -4.86 -21.98
CA LEU A 465 -10.73 -5.22 -21.03
C LEU A 465 -11.38 -5.52 -19.66
N ILE A 466 -10.99 -6.60 -19.02
CA ILE A 466 -11.50 -7.01 -17.70
C ILE A 466 -10.55 -6.48 -16.65
N GLY A 467 -11.03 -5.57 -15.80
CA GLY A 467 -10.19 -4.83 -14.86
C GLY A 467 -9.41 -3.69 -15.53
N TYR A 468 -8.35 -3.22 -14.87
CA TYR A 468 -7.48 -2.12 -15.35
C TYR A 468 -8.19 -0.77 -15.51
N GLU A 469 -9.31 -0.54 -14.84
CA GLU A 469 -10.08 0.68 -14.95
C GLU A 469 -9.25 1.92 -14.57
N ASN A 470 -8.42 1.81 -13.52
CA ASN A 470 -7.52 2.86 -13.05
C ASN A 470 -6.20 2.95 -13.83
N ARG A 471 -5.96 2.03 -14.78
CA ARG A 471 -4.73 1.94 -15.59
C ARG A 471 -4.94 2.28 -17.07
N ALA A 472 -6.17 2.64 -17.46
CA ALA A 472 -6.50 3.01 -18.84
C ALA A 472 -5.75 4.30 -19.26
N LEU A 473 -5.23 4.31 -20.48
CA LEU A 473 -4.53 5.43 -21.10
C LEU A 473 -5.27 5.86 -22.37
N ALA A 474 -5.13 7.13 -22.75
CA ALA A 474 -5.55 7.57 -24.06
C ALA A 474 -4.70 6.92 -25.16
N ASN A 475 -5.27 6.63 -26.33
CA ASN A 475 -4.55 5.91 -27.40
C ASN A 475 -3.31 6.69 -27.89
N GLU A 476 -3.36 8.02 -27.89
CA GLU A 476 -2.25 8.93 -28.19
C GLU A 476 -1.12 8.86 -27.15
N ASP A 477 -1.41 8.52 -25.90
CA ASP A 477 -0.41 8.40 -24.82
C ASP A 477 0.53 7.20 -25.04
N PHE A 478 0.16 6.25 -25.91
CA PHE A 478 1.04 5.13 -26.24
C PHE A 478 2.40 5.58 -26.80
N LYS A 479 2.40 6.61 -27.63
CA LYS A 479 3.63 7.17 -28.23
C LYS A 479 4.25 8.31 -27.42
N ASN A 480 3.61 8.75 -26.36
CA ASN A 480 4.05 9.87 -25.55
C ASN A 480 5.05 9.40 -24.47
N ASP A 481 6.34 9.64 -24.70
CA ASP A 481 7.41 9.28 -23.76
C ASP A 481 7.46 10.12 -22.48
N ALA A 482 6.71 11.22 -22.42
CA ALA A 482 6.56 12.03 -21.22
C ALA A 482 5.45 11.50 -20.27
N LYS A 483 4.57 10.64 -20.79
CA LYS A 483 3.52 10.02 -19.99
C LYS A 483 4.09 8.78 -19.31
N ASP A 484 4.12 8.82 -18.00
CA ASP A 484 4.56 7.74 -17.14
C ASP A 484 3.67 6.50 -17.25
N ALA A 485 4.26 5.32 -17.09
CA ALA A 485 3.57 4.03 -17.12
C ALA A 485 4.29 3.02 -16.22
N GLY A 486 3.75 1.80 -16.13
CA GLY A 486 4.25 0.79 -15.21
C GLY A 486 5.67 0.30 -15.50
N GLU A 487 6.30 -0.27 -14.49
CA GLU A 487 7.60 -0.90 -14.58
C GLU A 487 7.49 -2.43 -14.52
N MET A 488 8.34 -3.13 -15.26
CA MET A 488 8.50 -4.58 -15.10
C MET A 488 9.83 -4.89 -14.43
N GLY A 489 9.75 -5.55 -13.29
CA GLY A 489 10.93 -6.05 -12.58
C GLY A 489 11.40 -7.40 -13.13
N SER A 490 12.57 -7.85 -12.65
CA SER A 490 13.18 -9.12 -13.05
C SER A 490 12.26 -10.32 -12.76
N GLY A 491 11.91 -11.09 -13.80
CA GLY A 491 11.06 -12.27 -13.70
C GLY A 491 9.56 -11.97 -13.51
N HIS A 492 9.15 -10.71 -13.45
CA HIS A 492 7.76 -10.32 -13.25
C HIS A 492 6.86 -10.79 -14.40
N THR A 493 5.64 -11.20 -14.07
CA THR A 493 4.60 -11.56 -15.04
C THR A 493 3.44 -10.59 -14.94
N VAL A 494 2.84 -10.26 -16.09
CA VAL A 494 1.59 -9.50 -16.16
C VAL A 494 0.62 -10.24 -17.06
N THR A 495 -0.64 -10.34 -16.60
CA THR A 495 -1.73 -11.00 -17.32
C THR A 495 -2.87 -10.02 -17.55
N ALA A 496 -3.28 -9.84 -18.82
CA ALA A 496 -4.46 -9.08 -19.20
C ALA A 496 -5.45 -9.99 -19.92
N ILE A 497 -6.74 -9.79 -19.63
CA ILE A 497 -7.82 -10.59 -20.21
C ILE A 497 -8.82 -9.67 -20.91
N TYR A 498 -9.08 -9.94 -22.18
CA TYR A 498 -10.13 -9.29 -22.93
C TYR A 498 -11.29 -10.24 -23.22
N GLU A 499 -12.49 -9.73 -23.09
CA GLU A 499 -13.68 -10.38 -23.61
C GLU A 499 -14.02 -9.79 -24.98
N ILE A 500 -14.26 -10.64 -25.96
CA ILE A 500 -14.42 -10.28 -27.37
C ILE A 500 -15.79 -10.74 -27.87
N ILE A 501 -16.51 -9.85 -28.54
CA ILE A 501 -17.68 -10.18 -29.34
C ILE A 501 -17.19 -10.44 -30.78
N PRO A 502 -17.25 -11.68 -31.30
CA PRO A 502 -16.83 -11.97 -32.66
C PRO A 502 -17.71 -11.25 -33.72
N ALA A 503 -17.15 -10.98 -34.89
CA ALA A 503 -17.92 -10.47 -36.02
C ALA A 503 -19.06 -11.43 -36.36
N GLY A 504 -20.25 -10.88 -36.61
CA GLY A 504 -21.46 -11.67 -36.92
C GLY A 504 -22.25 -12.15 -35.70
N VAL A 505 -21.72 -11.98 -34.46
CA VAL A 505 -22.44 -12.31 -33.22
C VAL A 505 -23.29 -11.11 -32.77
N GLU A 506 -24.59 -11.35 -32.56
CA GLU A 506 -25.48 -10.34 -31.97
C GLU A 506 -25.22 -10.25 -30.44
N SER A 507 -25.33 -9.04 -29.89
CA SER A 507 -25.05 -8.83 -28.47
C SER A 507 -25.86 -7.66 -27.92
N THR A 508 -26.42 -7.82 -26.74
CA THR A 508 -27.14 -6.78 -25.99
C THR A 508 -26.20 -5.78 -25.31
N PHE A 509 -24.90 -6.04 -25.29
CA PHE A 509 -23.90 -5.14 -24.69
C PHE A 509 -23.56 -3.93 -25.59
N LEU A 510 -24.01 -3.93 -26.83
CA LEU A 510 -23.79 -2.80 -27.74
C LEU A 510 -25.10 -2.06 -27.99
N PRO A 511 -25.03 -0.71 -28.14
CA PRO A 511 -26.21 0.05 -28.56
C PRO A 511 -26.64 -0.34 -29.96
N ASP A 512 -27.93 -0.13 -30.26
CA ASP A 512 -28.48 -0.31 -31.59
C ASP A 512 -27.72 0.51 -32.64
N LYS A 513 -27.78 0.06 -33.89
CA LYS A 513 -27.17 0.78 -35.02
C LYS A 513 -27.74 2.19 -35.11
N LEU A 514 -26.86 3.16 -35.25
CA LEU A 514 -27.25 4.57 -35.37
C LEU A 514 -27.96 4.80 -36.72
N LYS A 515 -29.13 5.42 -36.67
CA LYS A 515 -29.94 5.70 -37.87
C LYS A 515 -29.27 6.66 -38.87
N TYR A 516 -28.49 7.61 -38.35
CA TYR A 516 -27.93 8.71 -39.12
C TYR A 516 -26.40 8.63 -39.33
N GLN A 517 -25.76 7.60 -38.83
CA GLN A 517 -24.32 7.38 -39.03
C GLN A 517 -24.11 5.97 -39.58
N GLN A 518 -23.74 5.89 -40.86
CA GLN A 518 -23.19 4.67 -41.45
C GLN A 518 -21.67 4.83 -41.49
N PHE A 519 -20.97 4.14 -40.60
CA PHE A 519 -19.53 4.00 -40.72
C PHE A 519 -19.22 3.00 -41.82
N SER A 520 -18.93 3.49 -43.01
CA SER A 520 -18.33 2.70 -44.08
C SER A 520 -16.85 2.55 -43.79
N SER A 521 -16.48 1.58 -42.95
CA SER A 521 -15.09 1.18 -42.88
C SER A 521 -14.73 0.45 -44.16
N THR A 522 -13.98 1.08 -45.05
CA THR A 522 -13.26 0.34 -46.09
C THR A 522 -12.24 -0.53 -45.36
N ILE A 523 -12.63 -1.77 -45.03
CA ILE A 523 -11.71 -2.74 -44.44
C ILE A 523 -10.70 -3.01 -45.56
N VAL A 524 -9.54 -2.38 -45.51
CA VAL A 524 -8.38 -2.75 -46.32
C VAL A 524 -7.86 -4.05 -45.72
N GLY A 525 -8.60 -5.14 -46.03
CA GLY A 525 -8.32 -6.44 -45.48
C GLY A 525 -7.13 -7.07 -46.18
N VAL A 526 -6.03 -7.15 -45.46
CA VAL A 526 -5.09 -8.24 -45.67
C VAL A 526 -5.89 -9.54 -45.45
N ASN A 527 -5.76 -10.52 -46.34
CA ASN A 527 -6.33 -11.88 -46.19
C ASN A 527 -5.58 -12.66 -45.10
N SER A 528 -5.40 -12.05 -43.94
CA SER A 528 -4.77 -12.66 -42.78
C SER A 528 -5.88 -13.09 -41.79
N ASN A 529 -5.65 -14.16 -41.07
CA ASN A 529 -6.52 -14.62 -39.99
C ASN A 529 -6.17 -13.91 -38.65
N GLU A 530 -5.73 -12.66 -38.72
CA GLU A 530 -5.30 -11.85 -37.55
C GLU A 530 -6.52 -11.22 -36.88
N VAL A 531 -6.68 -11.51 -35.58
CA VAL A 531 -7.74 -10.98 -34.72
C VAL A 531 -7.36 -9.59 -34.21
N CYS A 532 -6.12 -9.44 -33.79
CA CYS A 532 -5.57 -8.17 -33.34
C CYS A 532 -4.04 -8.17 -33.36
N THR A 533 -3.46 -6.99 -33.23
CA THR A 533 -2.03 -6.79 -32.96
C THR A 533 -1.86 -6.29 -31.53
N VAL A 534 -1.00 -6.95 -30.76
CA VAL A 534 -0.56 -6.52 -29.43
C VAL A 534 0.75 -5.75 -29.59
N LYS A 535 0.77 -4.49 -29.19
CA LYS A 535 1.94 -3.61 -29.24
C LYS A 535 2.39 -3.29 -27.82
N ILE A 536 3.69 -3.44 -27.55
CA ILE A 536 4.31 -3.04 -26.28
C ILE A 536 5.32 -1.94 -26.57
N ARG A 537 5.25 -0.86 -25.81
CA ARG A 537 6.26 0.21 -25.82
C ARG A 537 6.86 0.31 -24.43
N TYR A 538 8.20 0.32 -24.37
CA TYR A 538 8.94 0.34 -23.12
C TYR A 538 10.28 1.09 -23.29
N LYS A 539 10.88 1.50 -22.17
CA LYS A 539 12.25 2.03 -22.09
C LYS A 539 13.17 1.00 -21.44
N GLN A 540 14.40 0.90 -21.91
CA GLN A 540 15.45 0.16 -21.19
C GLN A 540 15.78 0.87 -19.87
N PRO A 541 16.24 0.16 -18.82
CA PRO A 541 16.53 0.75 -17.50
C PRO A 541 17.43 1.99 -17.56
N ASP A 542 18.43 1.98 -18.46
CA ASP A 542 19.42 3.06 -18.60
C ASP A 542 19.12 4.01 -19.76
N SER A 543 17.90 4.00 -20.33
CA SER A 543 17.53 4.79 -21.49
C SER A 543 16.24 5.57 -21.25
N ASP A 544 16.19 6.79 -21.77
CA ASP A 544 14.96 7.59 -21.85
C ASP A 544 14.23 7.43 -23.18
N LYS A 545 14.83 6.67 -24.13
CA LYS A 545 14.25 6.41 -25.44
C LYS A 545 13.46 5.11 -25.44
N SER A 546 12.21 5.18 -25.83
CA SER A 546 11.34 4.00 -25.93
C SER A 546 11.67 3.14 -27.15
N VAL A 547 11.44 1.84 -26.95
CA VAL A 547 11.48 0.80 -27.99
C VAL A 547 10.06 0.21 -28.11
N GLN A 548 9.66 -0.21 -29.30
CA GLN A 548 8.38 -0.88 -29.55
C GLN A 548 8.64 -2.31 -30.03
N MET A 549 7.83 -3.23 -29.52
CA MET A 549 7.71 -4.60 -30.02
C MET A 549 6.23 -4.91 -30.28
N GLU A 550 5.95 -5.90 -31.14
CA GLU A 550 4.58 -6.27 -31.46
C GLU A 550 4.46 -7.78 -31.71
N GLU A 551 3.26 -8.30 -31.41
CA GLU A 551 2.88 -9.69 -31.62
C GLU A 551 1.52 -9.75 -32.33
N LEU A 552 1.43 -10.58 -33.36
CA LEU A 552 0.21 -10.79 -34.18
C LEU A 552 -0.61 -11.93 -33.59
N VAL A 553 -1.83 -11.63 -33.19
CA VAL A 553 -2.76 -12.62 -32.63
C VAL A 553 -3.63 -13.19 -33.74
N LYS A 554 -3.50 -14.50 -34.02
CA LYS A 554 -4.27 -15.20 -35.03
C LYS A 554 -5.54 -15.81 -34.43
N ASP A 555 -6.59 -15.95 -35.26
CA ASP A 555 -7.83 -16.66 -34.89
C ASP A 555 -7.59 -18.18 -34.85
N ILE A 556 -6.87 -18.61 -33.83
CA ILE A 556 -6.66 -20.02 -33.51
C ILE A 556 -7.54 -20.34 -32.31
N HIS A 557 -8.71 -20.89 -32.58
CA HIS A 557 -9.65 -21.29 -31.56
C HIS A 557 -9.12 -22.55 -30.83
N THR A 558 -8.92 -22.45 -29.52
CA THR A 558 -8.59 -23.59 -28.66
C THR A 558 -9.79 -23.86 -27.74
N PRO A 559 -10.39 -25.07 -27.75
CA PRO A 559 -11.44 -25.42 -26.78
C PRO A 559 -10.96 -25.17 -25.33
N LEU A 560 -11.83 -24.68 -24.47
CA LEU A 560 -11.50 -24.22 -23.13
C LEU A 560 -10.73 -25.28 -22.30
N GLU A 561 -11.14 -26.53 -22.40
CA GLU A 561 -10.51 -27.66 -21.71
C GLU A 561 -9.10 -28.02 -22.23
N LYS A 562 -8.74 -27.53 -23.43
CA LYS A 562 -7.43 -27.75 -24.07
C LYS A 562 -6.51 -26.52 -23.97
N THR A 563 -7.00 -25.42 -23.41
CA THR A 563 -6.17 -24.24 -23.17
C THR A 563 -5.09 -24.53 -22.11
N SER A 564 -4.11 -23.63 -22.03
CA SER A 564 -3.05 -23.74 -21.01
C SER A 564 -3.62 -23.67 -19.57
N GLU A 565 -2.89 -24.19 -18.62
CA GLU A 565 -3.22 -24.03 -17.19
C GLU A 565 -3.22 -22.55 -16.79
N ASN A 566 -2.34 -21.73 -17.36
CA ASN A 566 -2.29 -20.30 -17.14
C ASN A 566 -3.58 -19.61 -17.59
N PHE A 567 -4.05 -19.96 -18.80
CA PHE A 567 -5.32 -19.46 -19.32
C PHE A 567 -6.49 -19.80 -18.40
N ARG A 568 -6.71 -21.10 -18.13
CA ARG A 568 -7.87 -21.55 -17.33
C ARG A 568 -7.85 -20.98 -15.93
N PHE A 569 -6.67 -20.89 -15.30
CA PHE A 569 -6.56 -20.36 -13.95
C PHE A 569 -6.83 -18.86 -13.90
N SER A 570 -6.25 -18.06 -14.80
CA SER A 570 -6.49 -16.61 -14.86
C SER A 570 -7.95 -16.28 -15.16
N VAL A 571 -8.59 -17.08 -16.04
CA VAL A 571 -10.02 -16.97 -16.35
C VAL A 571 -10.87 -17.32 -15.12
N ALA A 572 -10.51 -18.35 -14.34
CA ALA A 572 -11.21 -18.67 -13.08
C ALA A 572 -11.12 -17.52 -12.07
N VAL A 573 -9.95 -16.88 -11.95
CA VAL A 573 -9.78 -15.72 -11.06
C VAL A 573 -10.60 -14.52 -11.55
N ALA A 574 -10.60 -14.26 -12.88
CA ALA A 574 -11.40 -13.19 -13.47
C ALA A 574 -12.90 -13.41 -13.21
N GLU A 575 -13.41 -14.62 -13.45
CA GLU A 575 -14.81 -14.98 -13.19
C GLU A 575 -15.19 -14.81 -11.72
N PHE A 576 -14.32 -15.23 -10.80
CA PHE A 576 -14.52 -15.00 -9.36
C PHE A 576 -14.60 -13.51 -9.02
N GLY A 577 -13.73 -12.69 -9.59
CA GLY A 577 -13.77 -11.24 -9.42
C GLY A 577 -15.06 -10.61 -9.94
N LEU A 578 -15.55 -11.05 -11.11
CA LEU A 578 -16.84 -10.61 -11.69
C LEU A 578 -18.02 -10.96 -10.75
N LEU A 579 -17.99 -12.14 -10.12
CA LEU A 579 -19.00 -12.55 -9.14
C LEU A 579 -18.99 -11.67 -7.89
N LEU A 580 -17.83 -11.49 -7.26
CA LEU A 580 -17.67 -10.69 -6.05
C LEU A 580 -18.02 -9.22 -6.26
N ARG A 581 -17.64 -8.65 -7.41
CA ARG A 581 -17.95 -7.28 -7.80
C ARG A 581 -19.44 -7.09 -8.15
N GLY A 582 -20.14 -8.18 -8.43
CA GLY A 582 -21.52 -8.14 -8.93
C GLY A 582 -21.60 -7.46 -10.29
N SER A 583 -20.62 -7.74 -11.16
CA SER A 583 -20.46 -7.15 -12.50
C SER A 583 -21.71 -7.32 -13.37
N ASP A 584 -22.06 -6.29 -14.13
CA ASP A 584 -23.12 -6.35 -15.15
C ASP A 584 -22.74 -7.27 -16.32
N PHE A 585 -21.45 -7.60 -16.47
CA PHE A 585 -20.92 -8.46 -17.54
C PHE A 585 -20.66 -9.90 -17.10
N LYS A 586 -21.00 -10.27 -15.88
CA LYS A 586 -20.76 -11.62 -15.33
C LYS A 586 -21.56 -12.73 -16.05
N GLY A 587 -22.59 -12.39 -16.84
CA GLY A 587 -23.40 -13.37 -17.58
C GLY A 587 -23.87 -14.54 -16.73
N ALA A 588 -23.54 -15.77 -17.15
CA ALA A 588 -23.85 -17.03 -16.47
C ALA A 588 -22.76 -17.49 -15.47
N ALA A 589 -21.84 -16.60 -15.10
CA ALA A 589 -20.79 -16.90 -14.12
C ALA A 589 -21.35 -17.45 -12.81
N ASN A 590 -20.71 -18.43 -12.25
CA ASN A 590 -21.10 -19.03 -10.98
C ASN A 590 -19.92 -19.69 -10.26
N TYR A 591 -20.03 -19.88 -8.94
CA TYR A 591 -18.94 -20.44 -8.11
C TYR A 591 -18.54 -21.86 -8.49
N GLU A 592 -19.47 -22.70 -8.98
CA GLU A 592 -19.19 -24.05 -9.41
C GLU A 592 -18.23 -24.05 -10.59
N GLN A 593 -18.50 -23.22 -11.59
CA GLN A 593 -17.67 -23.07 -12.78
C GLN A 593 -16.26 -22.56 -12.42
N VAL A 594 -16.16 -21.56 -11.55
CA VAL A 594 -14.87 -21.08 -11.03
C VAL A 594 -14.10 -22.21 -10.33
N ILE A 595 -14.77 -23.01 -9.50
CA ILE A 595 -14.15 -24.13 -8.78
C ILE A 595 -13.63 -25.18 -9.77
N ASP A 596 -14.37 -25.52 -10.81
CA ASP A 596 -13.98 -26.54 -11.78
C ASP A 596 -12.83 -26.07 -12.67
N LEU A 597 -12.86 -24.81 -13.13
CA LEU A 597 -11.76 -24.21 -13.87
C LEU A 597 -10.48 -24.16 -13.01
N ALA A 598 -10.58 -23.68 -11.76
CA ALA A 598 -9.43 -23.60 -10.87
C ALA A 598 -8.84 -24.99 -10.56
N LYS A 599 -9.68 -26.01 -10.30
CA LYS A 599 -9.22 -27.39 -10.07
C LYS A 599 -8.48 -27.96 -11.27
N SER A 600 -8.98 -27.72 -12.50
CA SER A 600 -8.38 -28.26 -13.73
C SER A 600 -7.07 -27.57 -14.11
N SER A 601 -6.66 -26.51 -13.37
CA SER A 601 -5.54 -25.63 -13.70
C SER A 601 -4.63 -25.30 -12.51
N ILE A 602 -4.69 -26.10 -11.44
CA ILE A 602 -3.78 -25.95 -10.27
C ILE A 602 -2.32 -26.06 -10.72
N GLY A 603 -2.01 -27.01 -11.60
CA GLY A 603 -0.65 -27.23 -12.09
C GLY A 603 0.35 -27.53 -10.97
N LYS A 604 1.59 -27.09 -11.16
CA LYS A 604 2.64 -27.19 -10.13
C LYS A 604 2.52 -26.01 -9.15
N ASP A 605 1.71 -26.19 -8.12
CA ASP A 605 1.47 -25.20 -7.06
C ASP A 605 2.36 -25.45 -5.85
N SER A 606 3.68 -25.27 -6.02
CA SER A 606 4.68 -25.57 -4.96
C SER A 606 4.46 -24.76 -3.68
N GLU A 607 3.90 -23.56 -3.82
CA GLU A 607 3.66 -22.63 -2.71
C GLU A 607 2.22 -22.70 -2.17
N GLY A 608 1.33 -23.40 -2.86
CA GLY A 608 -0.05 -23.60 -2.43
C GLY A 608 -0.99 -22.42 -2.67
N TYR A 609 -0.58 -21.38 -3.41
CA TYR A 609 -1.42 -20.19 -3.64
C TYR A 609 -2.68 -20.50 -4.46
N ARG A 610 -2.57 -21.35 -5.49
CA ARG A 610 -3.74 -21.77 -6.29
C ARG A 610 -4.69 -22.67 -5.51
N ALA A 611 -4.16 -23.53 -4.64
CA ALA A 611 -4.95 -24.32 -3.72
C ALA A 611 -5.65 -23.46 -2.65
N GLU A 612 -5.00 -22.40 -2.16
CA GLU A 612 -5.61 -21.40 -1.28
C GLU A 612 -6.76 -20.68 -1.98
N PHE A 613 -6.57 -20.23 -3.23
CA PHE A 613 -7.64 -19.62 -4.04
C PHE A 613 -8.87 -20.52 -4.13
N LEU A 614 -8.67 -21.82 -4.40
CA LEU A 614 -9.78 -22.77 -4.46
C LEU A 614 -10.54 -22.86 -3.13
N LYS A 615 -9.83 -22.80 -2.00
CA LYS A 615 -10.44 -22.75 -0.66
C LYS A 615 -11.21 -21.45 -0.45
N LEU A 616 -10.63 -20.33 -0.89
CA LEU A 616 -11.25 -19.00 -0.82
C LEU A 616 -12.59 -18.94 -1.57
N VAL A 617 -12.62 -19.44 -2.82
CA VAL A 617 -13.84 -19.50 -3.64
C VAL A 617 -14.92 -20.35 -2.99
N LYS A 618 -14.56 -21.53 -2.44
CA LYS A 618 -15.52 -22.39 -1.71
C LYS A 618 -16.10 -21.71 -0.48
N THR A 619 -15.29 -20.93 0.25
CA THR A 619 -15.75 -20.20 1.43
C THR A 619 -16.68 -19.05 1.01
N ALA A 620 -16.33 -18.28 -0.02
CA ALA A 620 -17.17 -17.22 -0.57
C ALA A 620 -18.55 -17.74 -0.99
N LYS A 621 -18.60 -18.90 -1.67
CA LYS A 621 -19.85 -19.58 -2.05
C LYS A 621 -20.75 -19.88 -0.84
N LEU A 622 -20.16 -20.28 0.30
CA LEU A 622 -20.93 -20.57 1.51
C LEU A 622 -21.49 -19.26 2.13
N LEU A 623 -20.69 -18.20 2.13
CA LEU A 623 -21.09 -16.91 2.66
C LEU A 623 -22.22 -16.28 1.85
N ASP A 624 -22.15 -16.36 0.52
CA ASP A 624 -23.17 -15.85 -0.40
C ASP A 624 -24.54 -16.52 -0.17
N LYS A 625 -24.57 -17.86 -0.15
CA LYS A 625 -25.79 -18.65 0.17
C LYS A 625 -26.38 -18.34 1.54
N THR A 626 -25.56 -17.99 2.51
CA THR A 626 -26.03 -17.65 3.86
C THR A 626 -26.69 -16.27 3.84
N SER A 627 -26.16 -15.32 3.11
CA SER A 627 -26.72 -13.97 2.92
C SER A 627 -28.11 -14.03 2.26
N GLU A 628 -28.26 -14.82 1.20
CA GLU A 628 -29.56 -15.03 0.53
C GLU A 628 -30.63 -15.60 1.49
N ARG A 629 -30.27 -16.55 2.36
CA ARG A 629 -31.21 -17.13 3.34
C ARG A 629 -31.64 -16.17 4.44
N LEU A 630 -30.77 -15.23 4.81
CA LEU A 630 -31.11 -14.20 5.82
C LEU A 630 -32.04 -13.14 5.25
N VAL A 631 -31.85 -12.71 4.00
CA VAL A 631 -32.73 -11.76 3.30
C VAL A 631 -34.15 -12.34 3.18
N VAL A 632 -34.29 -13.60 2.72
CA VAL A 632 -35.59 -14.27 2.58
C VAL A 632 -36.31 -14.47 3.92
N LYS A 633 -35.60 -14.53 5.05
CA LYS A 633 -36.20 -14.62 6.40
C LYS A 633 -36.58 -13.26 6.98
N GLY A 634 -35.98 -12.17 6.52
CA GLY A 634 -36.30 -10.82 6.97
C GLY A 634 -37.55 -10.21 6.29
N GLU A 635 -38.00 -10.80 5.18
CA GLU A 635 -39.22 -10.39 4.45
C GLU A 635 -40.50 -11.15 4.86
N LYS A 636 -40.48 -11.99 5.90
CA LYS A 636 -41.62 -12.65 6.52
C LYS A 636 -41.83 -12.11 7.94
#